data_5290124cf5185605f65d8269ef7c9472
#
_entry.id   5290124cf5185605f65d8269ef7c9472
#
_cell.length_a   1.000
_cell.length_b   1.000
_cell.length_c   1.000
_cell.angle_alpha   90.00
_cell.angle_beta   90.00
_cell.angle_gamma   90.00
#
_symmetry.space_group_name_H-M   'P 1'
#
loop_
_entity.id
_entity.type
_entity.pdbx_description
1 polymer ?
#
loop_
_entity_poly.entity_id
_entity_poly.type
_entity_poly.pdbx_seq_one_letter_code
_entity_poly.pdbx_strand_id
1 'polypeptide(L)'
;MREVADEAVLPNLSSPTAAPPKTALGRWLRAGHRLDEADHSSTAPWGRVLWLTGVDYFSTLGYQPGIALLAAGALSPIATLILVAVTLLGAVPVYAQVARRSYAGQGSIAMLESLLRGWGGKLLVLALLGFAATDFVITMTLSAADAAQHAIENPLLAPYLGGHNVLLTLALLLGLTVVFLAGFEEALGVARAVVVPYLVLTLVVLARGLFEITLHPEVIARFRLDLAAHGDGTALLLAGALLFPRLALGLSGFETGVSVMPLVAGNPDDPRGGPPHGRIRATRKLLVSAALIMSVLLVLSSVVTTMLVPPAAYAEEGPAAGRAIAYLAHGLFGEVFGSIYDLWTIAILAFAGASAMTGLLHLLPRYMPRFGMAPQWTIYRRPMVLLLFTVCALVTLAFRADVEAQGGAYATGVLVLMLSAAFAVALELWREPRAGASGRGHAGRAWSLYFWIVTAVFAFTLIDNVVVRPEGVVIASLFVVGILTAAAASRFRRATELRVLTLRIEDPESRALWTRMVGKKVNLVPVRADYKIDGPLTFVHVTLVDNRSEFLAPLRVTVRQEDQDYVVEVAGATAIANTIAYVSELLDPVTLFLGLTGLSLMTQAFRYLLFGEGESGLMVYKILVRHWDATPEADVRPKIFLMSDSS
;
A
#
# COMPACT_ATOMS: atom_id res chain seq x y z
N MET A 1 -2.91 -16.16 37.79
CA MET A 1 -2.63 -14.72 38.01
C MET A 1 -1.13 -14.57 38.10
N ARG A 2 -0.46 -14.27 37.01
CA ARG A 2 0.93 -13.75 36.99
C ARG A 2 0.79 -12.30 36.59
N GLU A 3 1.07 -11.40 37.52
CA GLU A 3 1.21 -9.96 37.29
C GLU A 3 2.17 -9.75 36.11
N VAL A 4 1.68 -9.04 35.13
CA VAL A 4 2.50 -8.48 34.05
C VAL A 4 3.42 -7.46 34.73
N ALA A 5 4.70 -7.83 34.88
CA ALA A 5 5.71 -6.96 35.45
C ALA A 5 5.73 -5.62 34.67
N ASP A 6 5.61 -4.53 35.42
CA ASP A 6 5.65 -3.14 34.93
C ASP A 6 6.90 -2.92 34.07
N GLU A 7 6.73 -2.90 32.75
CA GLU A 7 7.76 -2.39 31.83
C GLU A 7 7.98 -0.92 32.12
N ALA A 8 9.15 -0.54 32.59
CA ALA A 8 9.47 0.87 32.77
C ALA A 8 9.53 1.55 31.38
N VAL A 9 8.46 2.25 31.03
CA VAL A 9 8.36 3.07 29.83
C VAL A 9 8.83 4.47 30.21
N LEU A 10 9.98 4.90 29.68
CA LEU A 10 10.49 6.26 29.92
C LEU A 10 9.77 7.28 29.01
N PRO A 11 9.70 8.55 29.43
CA PRO A 11 8.85 9.54 28.78
C PRO A 11 9.21 9.79 27.32
N ASN A 12 8.18 10.09 26.54
CA ASN A 12 8.31 10.51 25.15
C ASN A 12 8.82 11.95 25.09
N LEU A 13 10.12 12.11 24.83
CA LEU A 13 10.77 13.42 24.65
C LEU A 13 10.72 13.90 23.19
N SER A 14 9.96 13.23 22.32
CA SER A 14 9.83 13.71 20.95
C SER A 14 9.44 15.19 20.96
N SER A 15 10.14 15.99 20.16
CA SER A 15 9.93 17.44 20.04
C SER A 15 8.45 17.78 20.04
N PRO A 16 8.00 18.76 20.80
CA PRO A 16 6.58 19.09 20.94
C PRO A 16 5.94 19.18 19.57
N THR A 17 4.83 18.48 19.40
CA THR A 17 4.01 18.52 18.19
C THR A 17 3.94 19.97 17.71
N ALA A 18 4.34 20.22 16.47
CA ALA A 18 4.43 21.55 15.88
C ALA A 18 3.32 22.47 16.39
N ALA A 19 3.69 23.66 16.86
CA ALA A 19 2.79 24.64 17.47
C ALA A 19 1.43 24.69 16.74
N PRO A 20 0.32 24.85 17.43
CA PRO A 20 -1.00 24.85 16.82
C PRO A 20 -1.04 25.87 15.69
N PRO A 21 -1.61 25.52 14.52
CA PRO A 21 -1.58 26.39 13.36
C PRO A 21 -2.30 27.71 13.68
N LYS A 22 -1.64 28.83 13.37
CA LYS A 22 -2.14 30.18 13.65
C LYS A 22 -3.37 30.55 12.81
N THR A 23 -3.57 29.90 11.65
CA THR A 23 -4.68 30.19 10.72
C THR A 23 -5.89 29.30 10.94
N ALA A 24 -7.09 29.81 10.66
CA ALA A 24 -8.33 29.04 10.72
C ALA A 24 -8.30 27.82 9.78
N LEU A 25 -7.76 27.98 8.55
CA LEU A 25 -7.56 26.91 7.60
C LEU A 25 -6.61 25.83 8.13
N GLY A 26 -5.48 26.24 8.71
CA GLY A 26 -4.52 25.30 9.30
C GLY A 26 -5.12 24.50 10.47
N ARG A 27 -5.96 25.14 11.29
CA ARG A 27 -6.72 24.45 12.35
C ARG A 27 -7.72 23.46 11.77
N TRP A 28 -8.47 23.87 10.75
CA TRP A 28 -9.41 22.99 10.06
C TRP A 28 -8.71 21.79 9.42
N LEU A 29 -7.59 21.98 8.74
CA LEU A 29 -6.81 20.89 8.13
C LEU A 29 -6.33 19.86 9.17
N ARG A 30 -5.95 20.30 10.38
CA ARG A 30 -5.48 19.42 11.46
C ARG A 30 -6.59 18.95 12.40
N ALA A 31 -7.79 19.51 12.29
CA ALA A 31 -8.96 19.06 13.03
C ALA A 31 -9.53 17.81 12.34
N GLY A 32 -9.66 16.71 13.05
CA GLY A 32 -10.21 15.46 12.54
C GLY A 32 -9.36 14.24 12.91
N HIS A 33 -9.80 13.09 12.50
CA HIS A 33 -9.14 11.80 12.78
C HIS A 33 -7.69 11.79 12.30
N ARG A 34 -6.81 11.30 13.14
CA ARG A 34 -5.43 11.02 12.82
C ARG A 34 -5.34 9.60 12.25
N LEU A 35 -4.64 9.47 11.13
CA LEU A 35 -4.49 8.19 10.41
C LEU A 35 -3.52 7.20 11.10
N ASP A 36 -2.71 7.69 12.07
CA ASP A 36 -1.79 6.89 12.87
C ASP A 36 -2.44 6.32 14.15
N GLU A 37 -3.55 6.90 14.60
CA GLU A 37 -4.34 6.34 15.70
C GLU A 37 -5.14 5.15 15.13
N ALA A 38 -4.79 3.95 15.59
CA ALA A 38 -5.52 2.76 15.20
C ALA A 38 -6.98 2.91 15.66
N ASP A 39 -7.86 3.14 14.69
CA ASP A 39 -9.29 3.18 14.96
C ASP A 39 -9.75 1.76 15.30
N HIS A 40 -9.73 1.43 16.60
CA HIS A 40 -10.20 0.14 17.12
C HIS A 40 -11.72 0.02 17.14
N SER A 41 -12.44 1.04 16.62
CA SER A 41 -13.87 1.23 16.89
C SER A 41 -14.83 0.56 15.91
N SER A 42 -14.42 0.15 14.71
CA SER A 42 -15.38 -0.42 13.76
C SER A 42 -14.83 -1.58 12.93
N THR A 43 -14.76 -2.76 13.53
CA THR A 43 -14.61 -3.99 12.74
C THR A 43 -15.99 -4.50 12.32
N ALA A 44 -16.11 -4.95 11.06
CA ALA A 44 -17.34 -5.51 10.51
C ALA A 44 -17.14 -6.99 10.08
N PRO A 45 -18.18 -7.80 10.08
CA PRO A 45 -18.14 -9.14 9.52
C PRO A 45 -17.63 -9.12 8.08
N TRP A 46 -16.80 -10.12 7.70
CA TRP A 46 -16.19 -10.20 6.38
C TRP A 46 -17.19 -10.04 5.22
N GLY A 47 -18.42 -10.53 5.36
CA GLY A 47 -19.46 -10.37 4.34
C GLY A 47 -19.96 -8.93 4.16
N ARG A 48 -19.82 -8.04 5.15
CA ARG A 48 -20.08 -6.61 4.99
C ARG A 48 -18.89 -5.90 4.35
N VAL A 49 -17.67 -6.27 4.77
CA VAL A 49 -16.43 -5.73 4.21
C VAL A 49 -16.26 -6.18 2.75
N LEU A 50 -16.77 -7.36 2.38
CA LEU A 50 -16.80 -7.84 0.98
C LEU A 50 -17.43 -6.82 0.02
N TRP A 51 -18.50 -6.15 0.42
CA TRP A 51 -19.14 -5.17 -0.45
C TRP A 51 -18.29 -3.92 -0.65
N LEU A 52 -17.54 -3.49 0.36
CA LEU A 52 -16.63 -2.36 0.23
C LEU A 52 -15.44 -2.68 -0.68
N THR A 53 -14.78 -3.81 -0.49
CA THR A 53 -13.69 -4.25 -1.37
C THR A 53 -14.22 -4.71 -2.72
N GLY A 54 -15.42 -5.27 -2.74
CA GLY A 54 -16.12 -5.71 -3.93
C GLY A 54 -16.41 -4.59 -4.92
N VAL A 55 -16.49 -3.33 -4.46
CA VAL A 55 -16.64 -2.21 -5.39
C VAL A 55 -15.47 -2.18 -6.38
N ASP A 56 -14.23 -2.35 -5.92
CA ASP A 56 -13.04 -2.38 -6.76
C ASP A 56 -13.01 -3.62 -7.67
N TYR A 57 -13.33 -4.81 -7.11
CA TYR A 57 -13.41 -6.04 -7.92
C TYR A 57 -14.49 -5.97 -9.00
N PHE A 58 -15.71 -5.56 -8.63
CA PHE A 58 -16.87 -5.69 -9.51
C PHE A 58 -17.05 -4.52 -10.48
N SER A 59 -16.50 -3.33 -10.16
CA SER A 59 -16.46 -2.20 -11.10
C SER A 59 -15.70 -2.54 -12.39
N THR A 60 -14.73 -3.45 -12.30
CA THR A 60 -13.97 -3.94 -13.45
C THR A 60 -14.88 -4.54 -14.54
N LEU A 61 -16.05 -5.06 -14.21
CA LEU A 61 -17.03 -5.53 -15.20
C LEU A 61 -17.57 -4.40 -16.10
N GLY A 62 -17.47 -3.13 -15.69
CA GLY A 62 -17.87 -1.98 -16.52
C GLY A 62 -17.04 -1.90 -17.80
N TYR A 63 -15.73 -2.04 -17.70
CA TYR A 63 -14.79 -1.83 -18.81
C TYR A 63 -14.09 -3.11 -19.31
N GLN A 64 -13.82 -4.10 -18.46
CA GLN A 64 -13.01 -5.27 -18.80
C GLN A 64 -13.54 -6.10 -19.97
N PRO A 65 -14.86 -6.36 -20.12
CA PRO A 65 -15.36 -7.11 -21.27
C PRO A 65 -15.14 -6.40 -22.61
N GLY A 66 -15.26 -5.06 -22.62
CA GLY A 66 -14.96 -4.24 -23.80
C GLY A 66 -13.48 -4.28 -24.16
N ILE A 67 -12.60 -4.13 -23.16
CA ILE A 67 -11.14 -4.24 -23.34
C ILE A 67 -10.75 -5.65 -23.84
N ALA A 68 -11.38 -6.70 -23.31
CA ALA A 68 -11.11 -8.06 -23.73
C ALA A 68 -11.50 -8.29 -25.21
N LEU A 69 -12.64 -7.74 -25.63
CA LEU A 69 -13.07 -7.79 -27.04
C LEU A 69 -12.10 -7.05 -27.96
N LEU A 70 -11.70 -5.84 -27.58
CA LEU A 70 -10.75 -5.05 -28.38
C LEU A 70 -9.38 -5.75 -28.48
N ALA A 71 -8.90 -6.32 -27.38
CA ALA A 71 -7.57 -6.94 -27.32
C ALA A 71 -7.49 -8.32 -27.98
N ALA A 72 -8.57 -9.13 -27.90
CA ALA A 72 -8.54 -10.54 -28.23
C ALA A 72 -9.63 -10.99 -29.25
N GLY A 73 -10.59 -10.13 -29.59
CA GLY A 73 -11.65 -10.45 -30.54
C GLY A 73 -12.34 -11.78 -30.21
N ALA A 74 -12.42 -12.70 -31.16
CA ALA A 74 -13.00 -14.04 -30.98
C ALA A 74 -12.26 -14.88 -29.91
N LEU A 75 -11.00 -14.60 -29.62
CA LEU A 75 -10.21 -15.28 -28.58
C LEU A 75 -10.47 -14.77 -27.16
N SER A 76 -11.29 -13.72 -27.00
CA SER A 76 -11.59 -13.10 -25.69
C SER A 76 -12.06 -14.11 -24.63
N PRO A 77 -12.96 -15.07 -24.90
CA PRO A 77 -13.35 -16.06 -23.89
C PRO A 77 -12.21 -16.96 -23.45
N ILE A 78 -11.31 -17.33 -24.34
CA ILE A 78 -10.15 -18.19 -24.04
C ILE A 78 -9.13 -17.41 -23.21
N ALA A 79 -8.80 -16.18 -23.61
CA ALA A 79 -7.90 -15.31 -22.86
C ALA A 79 -8.47 -14.99 -21.47
N THR A 80 -9.79 -14.78 -21.35
CA THR A 80 -10.48 -14.57 -20.08
C THR A 80 -10.46 -15.83 -19.18
N LEU A 81 -10.61 -17.03 -19.75
CA LEU A 81 -10.47 -18.27 -18.98
C LEU A 81 -9.05 -18.44 -18.43
N ILE A 82 -8.03 -18.08 -19.20
CA ILE A 82 -6.64 -18.10 -18.71
C ILE A 82 -6.43 -17.06 -17.63
N LEU A 83 -6.96 -15.85 -17.79
CA LEU A 83 -6.95 -14.82 -16.75
C LEU A 83 -7.61 -15.32 -15.46
N VAL A 84 -8.77 -15.96 -15.54
CA VAL A 84 -9.47 -16.55 -14.39
C VAL A 84 -8.65 -17.67 -13.77
N ALA A 85 -8.00 -18.51 -14.56
CA ALA A 85 -7.10 -19.55 -14.03
C ALA A 85 -5.91 -18.93 -13.27
N VAL A 86 -5.27 -17.89 -13.81
CA VAL A 86 -4.20 -17.13 -13.14
C VAL A 86 -4.73 -16.44 -11.87
N THR A 87 -5.95 -15.94 -11.89
CA THR A 87 -6.60 -15.34 -10.72
C THR A 87 -6.80 -16.37 -9.61
N LEU A 88 -7.49 -17.48 -9.91
CA LEU A 88 -7.88 -18.47 -8.90
C LEU A 88 -6.72 -19.35 -8.44
N LEU A 89 -5.82 -19.72 -9.35
CA LEU A 89 -4.67 -20.56 -9.06
C LEU A 89 -3.40 -19.76 -8.74
N GLY A 90 -3.29 -18.49 -9.09
CA GLY A 90 -2.13 -17.64 -8.84
C GLY A 90 -2.41 -16.60 -7.76
N ALA A 91 -3.22 -15.57 -8.06
CA ALA A 91 -3.43 -14.42 -7.18
C ALA A 91 -4.09 -14.82 -5.85
N VAL A 92 -5.17 -15.58 -5.86
CA VAL A 92 -5.89 -16.00 -4.63
C VAL A 92 -4.98 -16.73 -3.64
N PRO A 93 -4.22 -17.77 -4.02
CA PRO A 93 -3.29 -18.43 -3.10
C PRO A 93 -2.18 -17.52 -2.58
N VAL A 94 -1.63 -16.64 -3.44
CA VAL A 94 -0.60 -15.66 -3.05
C VAL A 94 -1.16 -14.73 -1.97
N TYR A 95 -2.28 -14.07 -2.23
CA TYR A 95 -2.86 -13.10 -1.28
C TYR A 95 -3.46 -13.77 -0.02
N ALA A 96 -3.86 -15.03 -0.10
CA ALA A 96 -4.19 -15.83 1.08
C ALA A 96 -2.97 -16.07 1.99
N GLN A 97 -1.76 -16.16 1.44
CA GLN A 97 -0.52 -16.20 2.23
C GLN A 97 -0.12 -14.82 2.72
N VAL A 98 -0.25 -13.77 1.90
CA VAL A 98 -0.01 -12.38 2.32
C VAL A 98 -0.90 -12.03 3.52
N ALA A 99 -2.20 -12.34 3.48
CA ALA A 99 -3.13 -12.10 4.59
C ALA A 99 -2.72 -12.81 5.89
N ARG A 100 -2.06 -13.97 5.80
CA ARG A 100 -1.55 -14.71 6.96
C ARG A 100 -0.38 -14.00 7.63
N ARG A 101 0.49 -13.36 6.86
CA ARG A 101 1.77 -12.82 7.31
C ARG A 101 1.73 -11.31 7.54
N SER A 102 0.95 -10.62 6.74
CA SER A 102 0.74 -9.16 6.80
C SER A 102 -0.65 -8.82 7.35
N TYR A 103 -1.00 -9.38 8.52
CA TYR A 103 -2.34 -9.25 9.11
C TYR A 103 -2.70 -7.86 9.62
N ALA A 104 -1.74 -6.93 9.63
CA ALA A 104 -1.98 -5.51 9.93
C ALA A 104 -2.48 -4.69 8.72
N GLY A 105 -2.77 -5.34 7.57
CA GLY A 105 -3.27 -4.66 6.37
C GLY A 105 -2.20 -3.91 5.58
N GLN A 106 -0.95 -4.31 5.72
CA GLN A 106 0.18 -3.67 5.03
C GLN A 106 0.52 -4.33 3.68
N GLY A 107 -0.21 -5.37 3.30
CA GLY A 107 -0.08 -6.06 2.02
C GLY A 107 1.26 -6.76 1.79
N SER A 108 1.61 -6.90 0.52
CA SER A 108 2.86 -7.54 0.07
C SER A 108 4.12 -6.76 0.47
N ILE A 109 4.01 -5.45 0.62
CA ILE A 109 5.11 -4.54 0.94
C ILE A 109 5.73 -4.89 2.31
N ALA A 110 4.90 -5.17 3.33
CA ALA A 110 5.39 -5.56 4.67
C ALA A 110 6.14 -6.89 4.67
N MET A 111 5.72 -7.83 3.83
CA MET A 111 6.45 -9.10 3.70
C MET A 111 7.85 -8.88 3.16
N LEU A 112 8.00 -8.07 2.11
CA LEU A 112 9.30 -7.77 1.52
C LEU A 112 10.19 -6.96 2.46
N GLU A 113 9.61 -6.02 3.22
CA GLU A 113 10.31 -5.28 4.27
C GLU A 113 10.95 -6.23 5.29
N SER A 114 10.21 -7.24 5.73
CA SER A 114 10.71 -8.23 6.70
C SER A 114 11.76 -9.17 6.15
N LEU A 115 11.71 -9.48 4.84
CA LEU A 115 12.59 -10.41 4.16
C LEU A 115 13.92 -9.77 3.69
N LEU A 116 13.90 -8.47 3.41
CA LEU A 116 15.03 -7.73 2.86
C LEU A 116 15.58 -6.76 3.91
N ARG A 117 16.75 -7.08 4.43
CA ARG A 117 17.44 -6.25 5.43
C ARG A 117 18.25 -5.14 4.77
N GLY A 118 18.40 -4.01 5.48
CA GLY A 118 19.24 -2.90 5.07
C GLY A 118 18.59 -1.94 4.06
N TRP A 119 19.44 -1.11 3.45
CA TRP A 119 18.99 0.01 2.60
C TRP A 119 18.37 -0.42 1.27
N GLY A 120 18.84 -1.50 0.68
CA GLY A 120 18.24 -2.06 -0.53
C GLY A 120 16.78 -2.45 -0.33
N GLY A 121 16.47 -3.03 0.83
CA GLY A 121 15.08 -3.36 1.20
C GLY A 121 14.21 -2.11 1.35
N LYS A 122 14.73 -1.03 1.95
CA LYS A 122 13.99 0.23 2.10
C LYS A 122 13.72 0.92 0.77
N LEU A 123 14.70 0.99 -0.12
CA LEU A 123 14.53 1.56 -1.46
C LEU A 123 13.50 0.76 -2.25
N LEU A 124 13.53 -0.57 -2.15
CA LEU A 124 12.52 -1.42 -2.77
C LEU A 124 11.12 -1.15 -2.19
N VAL A 125 10.99 -1.05 -0.86
CA VAL A 125 9.71 -0.69 -0.20
C VAL A 125 9.17 0.65 -0.69
N LEU A 126 10.02 1.67 -0.81
CA LEU A 126 9.62 2.99 -1.34
C LEU A 126 9.23 2.92 -2.82
N ALA A 127 9.96 2.15 -3.63
CA ALA A 127 9.60 1.92 -5.02
C ALA A 127 8.25 1.20 -5.14
N LEU A 128 8.03 0.14 -4.36
CA LEU A 128 6.75 -0.58 -4.31
C LEU A 128 5.61 0.32 -3.81
N LEU A 129 5.89 1.23 -2.88
CA LEU A 129 4.92 2.23 -2.44
C LEU A 129 4.56 3.20 -3.58
N GLY A 130 5.52 3.52 -4.47
CA GLY A 130 5.29 4.28 -5.69
C GLY A 130 4.39 3.54 -6.67
N PHE A 131 4.62 2.25 -6.89
CA PHE A 131 3.75 1.41 -7.71
C PHE A 131 2.35 1.24 -7.10
N ALA A 132 2.24 1.08 -5.77
CA ALA A 132 0.95 1.06 -5.08
C ALA A 132 0.21 2.39 -5.20
N ALA A 133 0.91 3.51 -5.09
CA ALA A 133 0.30 4.82 -5.31
C ALA A 133 -0.17 4.99 -6.76
N THR A 134 0.59 4.47 -7.74
CA THR A 134 0.17 4.45 -9.15
C THR A 134 -1.11 3.63 -9.30
N ASP A 135 -1.13 2.39 -8.82
CA ASP A 135 -2.29 1.51 -8.86
C ASP A 135 -3.54 2.20 -8.30
N PHE A 136 -3.49 2.69 -7.08
CA PHE A 136 -4.66 3.30 -6.43
C PHE A 136 -5.08 4.64 -7.03
N VAL A 137 -4.13 5.51 -7.42
CA VAL A 137 -4.44 6.80 -8.04
C VAL A 137 -5.07 6.57 -9.42
N ILE A 138 -4.50 5.68 -10.22
CA ILE A 138 -5.06 5.35 -11.53
C ILE A 138 -6.42 4.65 -11.39
N THR A 139 -6.62 3.78 -10.40
CA THR A 139 -7.94 3.22 -10.09
C THR A 139 -8.98 4.31 -9.87
N MET A 140 -8.65 5.35 -9.09
CA MET A 140 -9.57 6.47 -8.86
C MET A 140 -9.87 7.25 -10.14
N THR A 141 -8.83 7.59 -10.91
CA THR A 141 -8.97 8.45 -12.10
C THR A 141 -9.58 7.70 -13.29
N LEU A 142 -9.18 6.44 -13.51
CA LEU A 142 -9.73 5.58 -14.54
C LEU A 142 -11.21 5.27 -14.29
N SER A 143 -11.55 4.87 -13.06
CA SER A 143 -12.95 4.57 -12.73
C SER A 143 -13.85 5.82 -12.82
N ALA A 144 -13.34 7.00 -12.44
CA ALA A 144 -14.09 8.24 -12.59
C ALA A 144 -14.23 8.64 -14.08
N ALA A 145 -13.20 8.39 -14.90
CA ALA A 145 -13.24 8.66 -16.34
C ALA A 145 -14.22 7.71 -17.06
N ASP A 146 -14.21 6.43 -16.68
CA ASP A 146 -15.15 5.44 -17.23
C ASP A 146 -16.60 5.74 -16.80
N ALA A 147 -16.81 6.14 -15.56
CA ALA A 147 -18.13 6.63 -15.10
C ALA A 147 -18.60 7.86 -15.91
N ALA A 148 -17.68 8.78 -16.21
CA ALA A 148 -17.97 9.94 -17.05
C ALA A 148 -18.31 9.52 -18.49
N GLN A 149 -17.61 8.54 -19.04
CA GLN A 149 -17.86 7.99 -20.37
C GLN A 149 -19.26 7.37 -20.46
N HIS A 150 -19.64 6.53 -19.48
CA HIS A 150 -20.99 5.98 -19.40
C HIS A 150 -22.08 7.06 -19.33
N ALA A 151 -21.83 8.16 -18.61
CA ALA A 151 -22.78 9.28 -18.53
C ALA A 151 -22.89 10.04 -19.85
N ILE A 152 -21.77 10.28 -20.55
CA ILE A 152 -21.75 11.02 -21.83
C ILE A 152 -22.38 10.21 -22.95
N GLU A 153 -22.21 8.90 -22.95
CA GLU A 153 -22.74 8.02 -23.99
C GLU A 153 -24.16 7.53 -23.70
N ASN A 154 -24.70 7.82 -22.51
CA ASN A 154 -26.09 7.52 -22.21
C ASN A 154 -27.03 8.39 -23.05
N PRO A 155 -27.97 7.80 -23.79
CA PRO A 155 -28.86 8.56 -24.71
C PRO A 155 -29.64 9.69 -24.05
N LEU A 156 -30.00 9.55 -22.76
CA LEU A 156 -30.77 10.57 -22.01
C LEU A 156 -29.86 11.71 -21.53
N LEU A 157 -28.58 11.45 -21.28
CA LEU A 157 -27.61 12.42 -20.72
C LEU A 157 -26.73 13.06 -21.78
N ALA A 158 -26.47 12.35 -22.89
CA ALA A 158 -25.60 12.79 -23.99
C ALA A 158 -25.91 14.24 -24.50
N PRO A 159 -27.17 14.67 -24.65
CA PRO A 159 -27.45 16.02 -25.10
C PRO A 159 -26.95 17.13 -24.17
N TYR A 160 -26.77 16.80 -22.87
CA TYR A 160 -26.39 17.78 -21.84
C TYR A 160 -24.90 17.66 -21.46
N LEU A 161 -24.31 16.46 -21.56
CA LEU A 161 -22.97 16.14 -21.05
C LEU A 161 -21.94 15.89 -22.15
N GLY A 162 -22.37 15.75 -23.40
CA GLY A 162 -21.49 15.49 -24.55
C GLY A 162 -20.32 16.47 -24.63
N GLY A 163 -19.10 15.95 -24.81
CA GLY A 163 -17.89 16.77 -24.93
C GLY A 163 -17.28 17.27 -23.60
N HIS A 164 -17.88 16.94 -22.45
CA HIS A 164 -17.41 17.41 -21.14
C HIS A 164 -16.74 16.31 -20.28
N ASN A 165 -16.11 15.32 -20.91
CA ASN A 165 -15.52 14.15 -20.23
C ASN A 165 -14.60 14.54 -19.06
N VAL A 166 -13.61 15.41 -19.31
CA VAL A 166 -12.65 15.86 -18.28
C VAL A 166 -13.34 16.56 -17.12
N LEU A 167 -14.30 17.47 -17.43
CA LEU A 167 -15.02 18.21 -16.40
C LEU A 167 -15.88 17.29 -15.53
N LEU A 168 -16.57 16.33 -16.14
CA LEU A 168 -17.40 15.37 -15.43
C LEU A 168 -16.54 14.43 -14.56
N THR A 169 -15.42 13.95 -15.09
CA THR A 169 -14.45 13.14 -14.32
C THR A 169 -13.94 13.91 -13.10
N LEU A 170 -13.54 15.19 -13.26
CA LEU A 170 -13.12 16.03 -12.15
C LEU A 170 -14.25 16.27 -11.13
N ALA A 171 -15.49 16.42 -11.58
CA ALA A 171 -16.65 16.57 -10.70
C ALA A 171 -16.91 15.30 -9.88
N LEU A 172 -16.78 14.10 -10.47
CA LEU A 172 -16.90 12.83 -9.77
C LEU A 172 -15.78 12.64 -8.73
N LEU A 173 -14.53 12.97 -9.09
CA LEU A 173 -13.40 12.95 -8.16
C LEU A 173 -13.57 13.96 -7.01
N LEU A 174 -14.12 15.15 -7.29
CA LEU A 174 -14.46 16.13 -6.25
C LEU A 174 -15.56 15.62 -5.34
N GLY A 175 -16.60 15.00 -5.89
CA GLY A 175 -17.68 14.36 -5.13
C GLY A 175 -17.13 13.30 -4.17
N LEU A 176 -16.26 12.41 -4.67
CA LEU A 176 -15.56 11.41 -3.85
C LEU A 176 -14.75 12.08 -2.73
N THR A 177 -14.02 13.15 -3.04
CA THR A 177 -13.23 13.92 -2.08
C THR A 177 -14.11 14.50 -0.97
N VAL A 178 -15.25 15.09 -1.31
CA VAL A 178 -16.22 15.65 -0.35
C VAL A 178 -16.75 14.56 0.58
N VAL A 179 -17.09 13.38 0.07
CA VAL A 179 -17.52 12.22 0.88
C VAL A 179 -16.43 11.84 1.87
N PHE A 180 -15.17 11.79 1.44
CA PHE A 180 -14.06 11.45 2.32
C PHE A 180 -13.73 12.55 3.35
N LEU A 181 -13.98 13.80 3.05
CA LEU A 181 -13.85 14.90 4.01
C LEU A 181 -14.97 14.88 5.07
N ALA A 182 -16.19 14.42 4.71
CA ALA A 182 -17.33 14.34 5.61
C ALA A 182 -17.25 13.16 6.61
N GLY A 183 -16.93 11.96 6.16
CA GLY A 183 -16.84 10.78 7.05
C GLY A 183 -16.72 9.48 6.25
N PHE A 184 -16.26 8.40 6.87
CA PHE A 184 -16.02 7.11 6.20
C PHE A 184 -16.99 6.00 6.65
N GLU A 185 -17.55 6.07 7.85
CA GLU A 185 -18.38 4.99 8.42
C GLU A 185 -19.65 4.70 7.59
N GLU A 186 -20.18 5.71 6.90
CA GLU A 186 -21.33 5.56 6.02
C GLU A 186 -21.03 4.81 4.72
N ALA A 187 -19.75 4.76 4.32
CA ALA A 187 -19.31 4.15 3.06
C ALA A 187 -19.61 2.64 2.97
N LEU A 188 -19.55 1.90 4.09
CA LEU A 188 -19.89 0.46 4.11
C LEU A 188 -21.34 0.18 3.73
N GLY A 189 -22.27 1.02 4.18
CA GLY A 189 -23.70 0.90 3.84
C GLY A 189 -23.97 1.23 2.37
N VAL A 190 -23.36 2.32 1.90
CA VAL A 190 -23.45 2.79 0.51
C VAL A 190 -22.87 1.77 -0.46
N ALA A 191 -21.69 1.19 -0.14
CA ALA A 191 -21.04 0.17 -0.98
C ALA A 191 -22.00 -0.98 -1.29
N ARG A 192 -22.69 -1.54 -0.27
CA ARG A 192 -23.66 -2.60 -0.49
C ARG A 192 -24.84 -2.15 -1.34
N ALA A 193 -25.36 -0.95 -1.09
CA ALA A 193 -26.50 -0.41 -1.83
C ALA A 193 -26.19 -0.18 -3.32
N VAL A 194 -24.91 0.04 -3.65
CA VAL A 194 -24.45 0.23 -5.04
C VAL A 194 -24.10 -1.12 -5.70
N VAL A 195 -23.30 -1.96 -5.03
CA VAL A 195 -22.79 -3.21 -5.63
C VAL A 195 -23.89 -4.22 -5.91
N VAL A 196 -24.84 -4.40 -4.98
CA VAL A 196 -25.87 -5.45 -5.14
C VAL A 196 -26.77 -5.19 -6.35
N PRO A 197 -27.36 -4.00 -6.55
CA PRO A 197 -28.16 -3.74 -7.75
C PRO A 197 -27.35 -3.84 -9.03
N TYR A 198 -26.11 -3.34 -9.06
CA TYR A 198 -25.23 -3.46 -10.22
C TYR A 198 -25.00 -4.92 -10.62
N LEU A 199 -24.64 -5.79 -9.67
CA LEU A 199 -24.43 -7.21 -9.95
C LEU A 199 -25.71 -7.92 -10.41
N VAL A 200 -26.86 -7.57 -9.80
CA VAL A 200 -28.16 -8.12 -10.21
C VAL A 200 -28.51 -7.70 -11.65
N LEU A 201 -28.36 -6.43 -11.99
CA LEU A 201 -28.60 -5.95 -13.34
C LEU A 201 -27.65 -6.57 -14.35
N THR A 202 -26.35 -6.67 -14.01
CA THR A 202 -25.35 -7.35 -14.85
C THR A 202 -25.76 -8.81 -15.08
N LEU A 203 -26.16 -9.53 -14.04
CA LEU A 203 -26.60 -10.92 -14.18
C LEU A 203 -27.86 -11.04 -15.05
N VAL A 204 -28.80 -10.10 -14.95
CA VAL A 204 -30.00 -10.06 -15.82
C VAL A 204 -29.61 -9.86 -17.28
N VAL A 205 -28.70 -8.93 -17.58
CA VAL A 205 -28.19 -8.69 -18.94
C VAL A 205 -27.51 -9.93 -19.48
N LEU A 206 -26.62 -10.56 -18.70
CA LEU A 206 -25.91 -11.76 -19.10
C LEU A 206 -26.83 -12.96 -19.31
N ALA A 207 -27.81 -13.15 -18.42
CA ALA A 207 -28.80 -14.23 -18.56
C ALA A 207 -29.66 -14.04 -19.84
N ARG A 208 -30.10 -12.80 -20.12
CA ARG A 208 -30.83 -12.49 -21.36
C ARG A 208 -29.95 -12.69 -22.60
N GLY A 209 -28.67 -12.26 -22.52
CA GLY A 209 -27.71 -12.50 -23.61
C GLY A 209 -27.47 -13.96 -23.88
N LEU A 210 -27.29 -14.80 -22.85
CA LEU A 210 -27.18 -16.25 -23.01
C LEU A 210 -28.44 -16.85 -23.63
N PHE A 211 -29.63 -16.38 -23.21
CA PHE A 211 -30.90 -16.82 -23.81
C PHE A 211 -30.97 -16.43 -25.29
N GLU A 212 -30.55 -15.22 -25.66
CA GLU A 212 -30.49 -14.76 -27.05
C GLU A 212 -29.58 -15.66 -27.92
N ILE A 213 -28.40 -16.04 -27.39
CA ILE A 213 -27.48 -16.97 -28.06
C ILE A 213 -28.16 -18.33 -28.33
N THR A 214 -29.03 -18.82 -27.43
CA THR A 214 -29.74 -20.08 -27.61
C THR A 214 -30.85 -19.98 -28.67
N LEU A 215 -31.44 -18.78 -28.84
CA LEU A 215 -32.45 -18.55 -29.88
C LEU A 215 -31.85 -18.38 -31.28
N HIS A 216 -30.58 -17.97 -31.35
CA HIS A 216 -29.87 -17.69 -32.62
C HIS A 216 -28.65 -18.61 -32.79
N PRO A 217 -28.82 -19.90 -33.17
CA PRO A 217 -27.73 -20.86 -33.32
C PRO A 217 -26.70 -20.47 -34.40
N GLU A 218 -27.04 -19.61 -35.33
CA GLU A 218 -26.14 -19.01 -36.31
C GLU A 218 -25.02 -18.18 -35.65
N VAL A 219 -25.25 -17.58 -34.47
CA VAL A 219 -24.25 -16.86 -33.71
C VAL A 219 -23.16 -17.83 -33.23
N ILE A 220 -23.57 -19.00 -32.74
CA ILE A 220 -22.65 -20.06 -32.31
C ILE A 220 -21.85 -20.59 -33.49
N ALA A 221 -22.52 -20.78 -34.63
CA ALA A 221 -21.84 -21.26 -35.85
C ALA A 221 -20.78 -20.27 -36.35
N ARG A 222 -21.09 -18.97 -36.36
CA ARG A 222 -20.12 -17.89 -36.68
C ARG A 222 -18.93 -17.92 -35.71
N PHE A 223 -19.21 -17.92 -34.42
CA PHE A 223 -18.15 -17.95 -33.42
C PHE A 223 -17.21 -19.16 -33.56
N ARG A 224 -17.76 -20.34 -33.89
CA ARG A 224 -16.95 -21.54 -34.17
C ARG A 224 -16.07 -21.37 -35.41
N LEU A 225 -16.58 -20.73 -36.46
CA LEU A 225 -15.81 -20.44 -37.66
C LEU A 225 -14.67 -19.44 -37.37
N ASP A 226 -14.99 -18.40 -36.64
CA ASP A 226 -14.00 -17.38 -36.22
C ASP A 226 -12.88 -18.03 -35.36
N LEU A 227 -13.22 -18.91 -34.43
CA LEU A 227 -12.23 -19.67 -33.67
C LEU A 227 -11.42 -20.63 -34.55
N ALA A 228 -12.04 -21.34 -35.44
CA ALA A 228 -11.35 -22.27 -36.34
C ALA A 228 -10.33 -21.57 -37.26
N ALA A 229 -10.55 -20.31 -37.60
CA ALA A 229 -9.59 -19.48 -38.32
C ALA A 229 -8.27 -19.25 -37.57
N HIS A 230 -8.24 -19.41 -36.23
CA HIS A 230 -7.06 -19.26 -35.39
C HIS A 230 -6.30 -20.59 -35.15
N GLY A 231 -6.74 -21.69 -35.73
CA GLY A 231 -6.07 -22.99 -35.67
C GLY A 231 -6.75 -24.02 -34.76
N ASP A 232 -5.97 -25.00 -34.35
CA ASP A 232 -6.43 -26.09 -33.48
C ASP A 232 -6.49 -25.68 -32.00
N GLY A 233 -6.97 -26.58 -31.14
CA GLY A 233 -7.11 -26.29 -29.70
C GLY A 233 -5.80 -25.88 -29.01
N THR A 234 -4.65 -26.39 -29.47
CA THR A 234 -3.34 -26.00 -28.90
C THR A 234 -2.92 -24.61 -29.34
N ALA A 235 -3.15 -24.25 -30.60
CA ALA A 235 -2.92 -22.91 -31.13
C ALA A 235 -3.81 -21.87 -30.43
N LEU A 236 -5.10 -22.21 -30.22
CA LEU A 236 -6.04 -21.37 -29.50
C LEU A 236 -5.60 -21.09 -28.03
N LEU A 237 -5.15 -22.13 -27.33
CA LEU A 237 -4.64 -21.98 -25.97
C LEU A 237 -3.37 -21.13 -25.93
N LEU A 238 -2.44 -21.35 -26.87
CA LEU A 238 -1.22 -20.57 -26.97
C LEU A 238 -1.52 -19.10 -27.30
N ALA A 239 -2.39 -18.84 -28.26
CA ALA A 239 -2.82 -17.49 -28.62
C ALA A 239 -3.51 -16.79 -27.45
N GLY A 240 -4.41 -17.48 -26.74
CA GLY A 240 -5.03 -16.97 -25.53
C GLY A 240 -4.01 -16.68 -24.43
N ALA A 241 -2.98 -17.53 -24.26
CA ALA A 241 -1.92 -17.33 -23.29
C ALA A 241 -0.99 -16.15 -23.65
N LEU A 242 -0.87 -15.79 -24.91
CA LEU A 242 -0.15 -14.60 -25.35
C LEU A 242 -1.00 -13.31 -25.25
N LEU A 243 -2.33 -13.45 -25.27
CA LEU A 243 -3.25 -12.32 -25.20
C LEU A 243 -3.71 -11.99 -23.78
N PHE A 244 -3.73 -12.98 -22.84
CA PHE A 244 -4.25 -12.73 -21.49
C PHE A 244 -3.50 -11.61 -20.72
N PRO A 245 -2.20 -11.32 -20.91
CA PRO A 245 -1.55 -10.20 -20.24
C PRO A 245 -2.20 -8.86 -20.53
N ARG A 246 -2.77 -8.69 -21.72
CA ARG A 246 -3.52 -7.48 -22.11
C ARG A 246 -4.81 -7.30 -21.31
N LEU A 247 -5.29 -8.38 -20.68
CA LEU A 247 -6.47 -8.41 -19.81
C LEU A 247 -6.10 -8.25 -18.33
N ALA A 248 -4.86 -7.91 -18.01
CA ALA A 248 -4.35 -7.86 -16.64
C ALA A 248 -5.09 -6.86 -15.70
N LEU A 249 -5.83 -5.90 -16.27
CA LEU A 249 -6.74 -5.05 -15.52
C LEU A 249 -7.78 -5.85 -14.72
N GLY A 250 -8.17 -7.03 -15.19
CA GLY A 250 -9.07 -7.95 -14.48
C GLY A 250 -8.48 -8.60 -13.22
N LEU A 251 -7.20 -8.36 -12.92
CA LEU A 251 -6.53 -8.83 -11.71
C LEU A 251 -6.60 -7.84 -10.52
N SER A 252 -7.34 -6.74 -10.65
CA SER A 252 -7.44 -5.71 -9.60
C SER A 252 -8.11 -6.20 -8.31
N GLY A 253 -7.98 -5.41 -7.25
CA GLY A 253 -8.72 -5.58 -6.00
C GLY A 253 -8.04 -6.47 -4.95
N PHE A 254 -7.02 -7.25 -5.26
CA PHE A 254 -6.37 -8.14 -4.29
C PHE A 254 -5.57 -7.37 -3.22
N GLU A 255 -4.82 -6.35 -3.63
CA GLU A 255 -4.05 -5.52 -2.69
C GLU A 255 -5.00 -4.69 -1.80
N THR A 256 -6.06 -4.11 -2.38
CA THR A 256 -7.13 -3.45 -1.60
C THR A 256 -7.81 -4.40 -0.64
N GLY A 257 -8.08 -5.64 -1.06
CA GLY A 257 -8.67 -6.68 -0.22
C GLY A 257 -7.85 -7.03 1.03
N VAL A 258 -6.52 -7.01 0.92
CA VAL A 258 -5.62 -7.21 2.08
C VAL A 258 -5.43 -5.92 2.87
N SER A 259 -5.40 -4.75 2.23
CA SER A 259 -5.22 -3.47 2.92
C SER A 259 -6.38 -3.12 3.87
N VAL A 260 -7.59 -3.57 3.58
CA VAL A 260 -8.77 -3.41 4.46
C VAL A 260 -8.90 -4.50 5.53
N MET A 261 -7.97 -5.44 5.60
CA MET A 261 -7.99 -6.52 6.60
C MET A 261 -8.17 -6.03 8.06
N PRO A 262 -7.63 -4.88 8.49
CA PRO A 262 -7.89 -4.34 9.83
C PRO A 262 -9.36 -4.08 10.13
N LEU A 263 -10.19 -3.82 9.11
CA LEU A 263 -11.63 -3.59 9.23
C LEU A 263 -12.43 -4.89 9.35
N VAL A 264 -11.81 -6.05 9.09
CA VAL A 264 -12.48 -7.36 9.18
C VAL A 264 -12.50 -7.82 10.63
N ALA A 265 -13.69 -8.14 11.14
CA ALA A 265 -13.85 -8.68 12.47
C ALA A 265 -13.15 -10.07 12.58
N GLY A 266 -12.37 -10.22 13.63
CA GLY A 266 -11.79 -11.51 14.04
C GLY A 266 -12.69 -12.28 14.98
N ASN A 267 -12.17 -13.37 15.55
CA ASN A 267 -12.83 -14.07 16.64
C ASN A 267 -12.55 -13.34 17.98
N PRO A 268 -13.46 -13.44 18.97
CA PRO A 268 -13.21 -12.90 20.32
C PRO A 268 -11.94 -13.44 20.97
N ASP A 269 -11.56 -14.68 20.61
CA ASP A 269 -10.38 -15.38 21.15
C ASP A 269 -9.08 -15.09 20.38
N ASP A 270 -9.12 -14.20 19.40
CA ASP A 270 -7.91 -13.82 18.67
C ASP A 270 -6.91 -13.12 19.62
N PRO A 271 -5.63 -13.54 19.64
CA PRO A 271 -4.64 -13.00 20.58
C PRO A 271 -4.36 -11.51 20.29
N ARG A 272 -4.30 -10.69 21.36
CA ARG A 272 -4.03 -9.24 21.26
C ARG A 272 -2.61 -8.90 20.81
N GLY A 273 -1.66 -9.81 20.92
CA GLY A 273 -0.24 -9.58 20.57
C GLY A 273 0.34 -10.59 19.57
N GLY A 274 -0.51 -11.36 18.88
CA GLY A 274 -0.10 -12.40 17.93
C GLY A 274 -0.95 -12.44 16.67
N PRO A 275 -0.74 -13.43 15.78
CA PRO A 275 -1.51 -13.55 14.55
C PRO A 275 -3.01 -13.78 14.83
N PRO A 276 -3.92 -12.91 14.39
CA PRO A 276 -5.35 -13.04 14.63
C PRO A 276 -5.96 -14.08 13.66
N HIS A 277 -5.96 -15.34 14.06
CA HIS A 277 -6.36 -16.47 13.20
C HIS A 277 -7.80 -16.37 12.68
N GLY A 278 -8.72 -15.83 13.49
CA GLY A 278 -10.11 -15.59 13.08
C GLY A 278 -10.20 -14.55 11.97
N ARG A 279 -9.53 -13.42 12.14
CA ARG A 279 -9.46 -12.35 11.12
C ARG A 279 -8.79 -12.85 9.83
N ILE A 280 -7.68 -13.58 9.93
CA ILE A 280 -6.98 -14.15 8.76
C ILE A 280 -7.94 -15.09 7.99
N ARG A 281 -8.68 -15.96 8.69
CA ARG A 281 -9.64 -16.86 8.05
C ARG A 281 -10.80 -16.10 7.40
N ALA A 282 -11.31 -15.07 8.06
CA ALA A 282 -12.37 -14.21 7.54
C ALA A 282 -11.93 -13.44 6.28
N THR A 283 -10.72 -12.88 6.28
CA THR A 283 -10.14 -12.19 5.11
C THR A 283 -9.93 -13.15 3.94
N ARG A 284 -9.46 -14.37 4.19
CA ARG A 284 -9.36 -15.39 3.13
C ARG A 284 -10.71 -15.73 2.51
N LYS A 285 -11.77 -15.87 3.32
CA LYS A 285 -13.13 -16.06 2.80
C LYS A 285 -13.57 -14.90 1.93
N LEU A 286 -13.28 -13.66 2.34
CA LEU A 286 -13.56 -12.46 1.57
C LEU A 286 -12.87 -12.52 0.20
N LEU A 287 -11.55 -12.73 0.16
CA LEU A 287 -10.76 -12.78 -1.08
C LEU A 287 -11.25 -13.88 -2.02
N VAL A 288 -11.46 -15.09 -1.51
CA VAL A 288 -11.95 -16.23 -2.32
C VAL A 288 -13.36 -15.95 -2.85
N SER A 289 -14.26 -15.41 -2.03
CA SER A 289 -15.64 -15.13 -2.46
C SER A 289 -15.67 -14.04 -3.54
N ALA A 290 -14.91 -12.94 -3.36
CA ALA A 290 -14.80 -11.89 -4.36
C ALA A 290 -14.26 -12.43 -5.70
N ALA A 291 -13.17 -13.18 -5.64
CA ALA A 291 -12.53 -13.76 -6.83
C ALA A 291 -13.45 -14.76 -7.56
N LEU A 292 -14.19 -15.61 -6.83
CA LEU A 292 -15.12 -16.57 -7.46
C LEU A 292 -16.28 -15.85 -8.14
N ILE A 293 -16.93 -14.90 -7.47
CA ILE A 293 -18.04 -14.12 -8.06
C ILE A 293 -17.54 -13.42 -9.33
N MET A 294 -16.40 -12.73 -9.23
CA MET A 294 -15.81 -12.00 -10.36
C MET A 294 -15.45 -12.94 -11.51
N SER A 295 -14.84 -14.09 -11.23
CA SER A 295 -14.44 -15.08 -12.23
C SER A 295 -15.62 -15.59 -13.04
N VAL A 296 -16.73 -15.92 -12.36
CA VAL A 296 -17.95 -16.39 -13.04
C VAL A 296 -18.52 -15.29 -13.94
N LEU A 297 -18.63 -14.08 -13.43
CA LEU A 297 -19.19 -12.96 -14.20
C LEU A 297 -18.28 -12.55 -15.37
N LEU A 298 -16.95 -12.59 -15.21
CA LEU A 298 -16.01 -12.31 -16.30
C LEU A 298 -16.11 -13.33 -17.43
N VAL A 299 -16.18 -14.63 -17.11
CA VAL A 299 -16.32 -15.67 -18.16
C VAL A 299 -17.66 -15.51 -18.87
N LEU A 300 -18.75 -15.35 -18.13
CA LEU A 300 -20.07 -15.17 -18.73
C LEU A 300 -20.14 -13.90 -19.59
N SER A 301 -19.61 -12.78 -19.09
CA SER A 301 -19.61 -11.53 -19.87
C SER A 301 -18.75 -11.66 -21.12
N SER A 302 -17.57 -12.27 -21.02
CA SER A 302 -16.71 -12.46 -22.19
C SER A 302 -17.37 -13.31 -23.27
N VAL A 303 -18.05 -14.41 -22.90
CA VAL A 303 -18.80 -15.25 -23.86
C VAL A 303 -19.93 -14.46 -24.51
N VAL A 304 -20.76 -13.79 -23.69
CA VAL A 304 -21.94 -13.07 -24.19
C VAL A 304 -21.54 -11.89 -25.08
N THR A 305 -20.56 -11.09 -24.65
CA THR A 305 -20.14 -9.93 -25.43
C THR A 305 -19.43 -10.33 -26.72
N THR A 306 -18.59 -11.38 -26.71
CA THR A 306 -17.90 -11.85 -27.93
C THR A 306 -18.89 -12.38 -28.98
N MET A 307 -19.97 -13.00 -28.55
CA MET A 307 -20.94 -13.57 -29.49
C MET A 307 -21.96 -12.55 -29.99
N LEU A 308 -22.37 -11.58 -29.15
CA LEU A 308 -23.49 -10.69 -29.49
C LEU A 308 -23.07 -9.28 -29.91
N VAL A 309 -21.86 -8.80 -29.55
CA VAL A 309 -21.42 -7.47 -29.96
C VAL A 309 -20.71 -7.54 -31.30
N PRO A 310 -21.21 -6.83 -32.34
CA PRO A 310 -20.60 -6.85 -33.66
C PRO A 310 -19.23 -6.15 -33.66
N PRO A 311 -18.24 -6.58 -34.48
CA PRO A 311 -16.91 -6.02 -34.55
C PRO A 311 -16.88 -4.49 -34.78
N ALA A 312 -17.77 -3.96 -35.59
CA ALA A 312 -17.87 -2.52 -35.83
C ALA A 312 -18.29 -1.73 -34.59
N ALA A 313 -18.98 -2.34 -33.63
CA ALA A 313 -19.47 -1.66 -32.43
C ALA A 313 -18.39 -1.57 -31.33
N TYR A 314 -17.47 -2.53 -31.24
CA TYR A 314 -16.39 -2.51 -30.23
C TYR A 314 -15.05 -1.99 -30.78
N ALA A 315 -14.98 -1.63 -32.07
CA ALA A 315 -13.82 -0.93 -32.61
C ALA A 315 -13.58 0.41 -31.89
N GLU A 316 -12.39 0.96 -32.02
CA GLU A 316 -12.06 2.29 -31.49
C GLU A 316 -13.14 3.31 -31.91
N GLU A 317 -13.64 4.11 -30.98
CA GLU A 317 -14.76 5.06 -31.15
C GLU A 317 -16.15 4.42 -31.46
N GLY A 318 -16.27 3.09 -31.41
CA GLY A 318 -17.55 2.41 -31.57
C GLY A 318 -18.46 2.53 -30.33
N PRO A 319 -19.79 2.37 -30.48
CA PRO A 319 -20.75 2.58 -29.37
C PRO A 319 -20.64 1.55 -28.25
N ALA A 320 -19.91 0.45 -28.41
CA ALA A 320 -19.64 -0.55 -27.39
C ALA A 320 -18.18 -0.51 -26.90
N ALA A 321 -17.35 0.43 -27.39
CA ALA A 321 -15.96 0.56 -26.96
C ALA A 321 -15.92 0.88 -25.46
N GLY A 322 -15.21 0.03 -24.68
CA GLY A 322 -15.12 0.16 -23.22
C GLY A 322 -16.39 -0.21 -22.45
N ARG A 323 -17.58 -0.28 -23.06
CA ARG A 323 -18.87 -0.44 -22.37
C ARG A 323 -19.75 -1.58 -22.96
N ALA A 324 -19.16 -2.68 -23.32
CA ALA A 324 -19.82 -3.76 -24.06
C ALA A 324 -21.09 -4.32 -23.38
N ILE A 325 -21.13 -4.44 -22.05
CA ILE A 325 -22.33 -4.91 -21.32
C ILE A 325 -23.44 -3.86 -21.35
N ALA A 326 -23.10 -2.57 -21.18
CA ALA A 326 -24.09 -1.48 -21.26
C ALA A 326 -24.69 -1.40 -22.66
N TYR A 327 -23.87 -1.53 -23.71
CA TYR A 327 -24.35 -1.62 -25.09
C TYR A 327 -25.39 -2.75 -25.26
N LEU A 328 -25.12 -3.94 -24.71
CA LEU A 328 -26.07 -5.05 -24.72
C LEU A 328 -27.31 -4.76 -23.87
N ALA A 329 -27.19 -4.06 -22.75
CA ALA A 329 -28.34 -3.69 -21.92
C ALA A 329 -29.32 -2.79 -22.69
N HIS A 330 -28.80 -1.79 -23.41
CA HIS A 330 -29.63 -0.94 -24.32
C HIS A 330 -30.23 -1.75 -25.46
N GLY A 331 -29.43 -2.60 -26.13
CA GLY A 331 -29.89 -3.36 -27.27
C GLY A 331 -30.95 -4.43 -26.94
N LEU A 332 -30.80 -5.13 -25.80
CA LEU A 332 -31.65 -6.26 -25.42
C LEU A 332 -32.92 -5.85 -24.65
N PHE A 333 -32.88 -4.74 -23.93
CA PHE A 333 -33.98 -4.32 -23.04
C PHE A 333 -34.54 -2.92 -23.36
N GLY A 334 -33.89 -2.19 -24.28
CA GLY A 334 -34.27 -0.83 -24.67
C GLY A 334 -33.69 0.25 -23.78
N GLU A 335 -33.91 1.50 -24.16
CA GLU A 335 -33.24 2.69 -23.60
C GLU A 335 -33.46 2.92 -22.10
N VAL A 336 -34.68 2.64 -21.59
CA VAL A 336 -34.99 2.85 -20.18
C VAL A 336 -34.19 1.91 -19.28
N PHE A 337 -34.17 0.62 -19.61
CA PHE A 337 -33.39 -0.35 -18.83
C PHE A 337 -31.89 -0.10 -19.00
N GLY A 338 -31.44 0.19 -20.22
CA GLY A 338 -30.02 0.52 -20.49
C GLY A 338 -29.58 1.73 -19.66
N SER A 339 -30.42 2.79 -19.58
CA SER A 339 -30.12 3.97 -18.76
C SER A 339 -30.10 3.68 -17.25
N ILE A 340 -30.97 2.77 -16.78
CA ILE A 340 -30.89 2.28 -15.39
C ILE A 340 -29.57 1.51 -15.16
N TYR A 341 -29.18 0.68 -16.11
CA TYR A 341 -27.91 -0.05 -16.05
C TYR A 341 -26.71 0.92 -16.00
N ASP A 342 -26.67 1.92 -16.89
CA ASP A 342 -25.65 2.96 -16.89
C ASP A 342 -25.59 3.71 -15.55
N LEU A 343 -26.73 4.08 -14.97
CA LEU A 343 -26.77 4.76 -13.67
C LEU A 343 -26.07 3.94 -12.57
N TRP A 344 -26.33 2.65 -12.50
CA TRP A 344 -25.68 1.78 -11.51
C TRP A 344 -24.23 1.50 -11.86
N THR A 345 -23.86 1.47 -13.14
CA THR A 345 -22.46 1.39 -13.60
C THR A 345 -21.69 2.65 -13.21
N ILE A 346 -22.25 3.83 -13.44
CA ILE A 346 -21.67 5.11 -12.99
C ILE A 346 -21.50 5.11 -11.46
N ALA A 347 -22.51 4.64 -10.73
CA ALA A 347 -22.46 4.60 -9.27
C ALA A 347 -21.35 3.67 -8.75
N ILE A 348 -21.20 2.46 -9.31
CA ILE A 348 -20.16 1.53 -8.86
C ILE A 348 -18.77 2.02 -9.26
N LEU A 349 -18.58 2.57 -10.44
CA LEU A 349 -17.32 3.13 -10.91
C LEU A 349 -16.90 4.35 -10.08
N ALA A 350 -17.83 5.30 -9.84
CA ALA A 350 -17.56 6.44 -8.98
C ALA A 350 -17.18 6.02 -7.55
N PHE A 351 -17.78 4.92 -7.06
CA PHE A 351 -17.50 4.41 -5.72
C PHE A 351 -16.26 3.50 -5.67
N ALA A 352 -15.78 2.94 -6.79
CA ALA A 352 -14.53 2.18 -6.86
C ALA A 352 -13.34 3.00 -6.36
N GLY A 353 -13.31 4.31 -6.69
CA GLY A 353 -12.34 5.24 -6.16
C GLY A 353 -12.33 5.34 -4.62
N ALA A 354 -13.43 5.01 -3.94
CA ALA A 354 -13.50 5.05 -2.47
C ALA A 354 -12.63 3.96 -1.82
N SER A 355 -12.61 2.74 -2.38
CA SER A 355 -11.75 1.66 -1.88
C SER A 355 -10.27 1.98 -2.08
N ALA A 356 -9.91 2.50 -3.26
CA ALA A 356 -8.55 2.93 -3.60
C ALA A 356 -8.07 4.08 -2.70
N MET A 357 -8.88 5.12 -2.48
CA MET A 357 -8.58 6.21 -1.56
C MET A 357 -8.36 5.70 -0.13
N THR A 358 -9.22 4.79 0.34
CA THR A 358 -9.06 4.15 1.65
C THR A 358 -7.73 3.41 1.75
N GLY A 359 -7.39 2.62 0.73
CA GLY A 359 -6.11 1.90 0.66
C GLY A 359 -4.91 2.83 0.82
N LEU A 360 -4.87 3.95 0.07
CA LEU A 360 -3.79 4.94 0.16
C LEU A 360 -3.73 5.66 1.50
N LEU A 361 -4.88 6.03 2.05
CA LEU A 361 -4.95 6.68 3.37
C LEU A 361 -4.47 5.77 4.51
N HIS A 362 -4.56 4.44 4.33
CA HIS A 362 -4.00 3.49 5.28
C HIS A 362 -2.53 3.15 5.00
N LEU A 363 -2.14 3.06 3.74
CA LEU A 363 -0.81 2.61 3.33
C LEU A 363 0.26 3.68 3.54
N LEU A 364 0.06 4.88 2.97
CA LEU A 364 1.07 5.95 2.99
C LEU A 364 1.45 6.42 4.40
N PRO A 365 0.50 6.71 5.32
CA PRO A 365 0.84 7.16 6.67
C PRO A 365 1.49 6.09 7.54
N ARG A 366 1.33 4.81 7.22
CA ARG A 366 1.96 3.72 7.98
C ARG A 366 3.42 3.50 7.65
N TYR A 367 3.81 3.68 6.38
CA TYR A 367 5.18 3.42 5.94
C TYR A 367 6.07 4.66 6.01
N MET A 368 5.66 5.75 5.40
CA MET A 368 6.53 6.91 5.23
C MET A 368 6.92 7.61 6.55
N PRO A 369 6.01 7.83 7.53
CA PRO A 369 6.38 8.44 8.81
C PRO A 369 7.32 7.58 9.66
N ARG A 370 7.18 6.25 9.63
CA ARG A 370 8.05 5.32 10.37
C ARG A 370 9.54 5.51 10.06
N PHE A 371 9.85 5.88 8.82
CA PHE A 371 11.23 6.13 8.37
C PHE A 371 11.63 7.62 8.39
N GLY A 372 10.78 8.50 8.95
CA GLY A 372 10.97 9.95 8.89
C GLY A 372 10.84 10.50 7.45
N MET A 373 10.29 9.72 6.54
CA MET A 373 10.21 10.01 5.12
C MET A 373 8.90 10.70 4.72
N ALA A 374 8.07 11.09 5.69
CA ALA A 374 6.88 11.90 5.43
C ALA A 374 6.84 13.13 6.35
N PRO A 375 6.29 14.26 5.87
CA PRO A 375 5.99 15.40 6.69
C PRO A 375 4.95 15.06 7.78
N GLN A 376 4.97 15.79 8.90
CA GLN A 376 4.03 15.53 10.02
C GLN A 376 2.56 15.67 9.63
N TRP A 377 2.23 16.51 8.63
CA TRP A 377 0.85 16.73 8.22
C TRP A 377 0.22 15.50 7.52
N THR A 378 1.02 14.53 7.04
CA THR A 378 0.51 13.32 6.39
C THR A 378 -0.25 12.38 7.31
N ILE A 379 -0.11 12.54 8.63
CA ILE A 379 -0.91 11.80 9.61
C ILE A 379 -2.36 12.33 9.72
N TYR A 380 -2.63 13.52 9.20
CA TYR A 380 -3.98 14.09 9.22
C TYR A 380 -4.73 13.74 7.95
N ARG A 381 -5.95 13.23 8.12
CA ARG A 381 -6.79 12.75 7.03
C ARG A 381 -7.11 13.82 5.98
N ARG A 382 -7.54 15.03 6.41
CA ARG A 382 -7.96 16.09 5.48
C ARG A 382 -6.88 16.54 4.50
N PRO A 383 -5.65 16.87 4.93
CA PRO A 383 -4.57 17.20 4.00
C PRO A 383 -4.24 16.07 3.04
N MET A 384 -4.29 14.81 3.51
CA MET A 384 -4.02 13.65 2.64
C MET A 384 -5.09 13.47 1.57
N VAL A 385 -6.37 13.60 1.92
CA VAL A 385 -7.48 13.53 0.95
C VAL A 385 -7.35 14.63 -0.11
N LEU A 386 -7.03 15.87 0.30
CA LEU A 386 -6.83 16.98 -0.63
C LEU A 386 -5.59 16.79 -1.52
N LEU A 387 -4.49 16.22 -0.98
CA LEU A 387 -3.33 15.86 -1.78
C LEU A 387 -3.70 14.82 -2.84
N LEU A 388 -4.40 13.76 -2.44
CA LEU A 388 -4.81 12.69 -3.36
C LEU A 388 -5.73 13.23 -4.45
N PHE A 389 -6.70 14.09 -4.10
CA PHE A 389 -7.53 14.78 -5.10
C PHE A 389 -6.69 15.58 -6.08
N THR A 390 -5.72 16.36 -5.59
CA THR A 390 -4.85 17.16 -6.45
C THR A 390 -4.06 16.28 -7.43
N VAL A 391 -3.50 15.17 -6.94
CA VAL A 391 -2.78 14.21 -7.78
C VAL A 391 -3.73 13.58 -8.82
N CYS A 392 -4.91 13.13 -8.40
CA CYS A 392 -5.92 12.58 -9.31
C CYS A 392 -6.35 13.60 -10.38
N ALA A 393 -6.57 14.87 -9.99
CA ALA A 393 -6.91 15.92 -10.93
C ALA A 393 -5.80 16.18 -11.96
N LEU A 394 -4.54 16.20 -11.52
CA LEU A 394 -3.39 16.32 -12.42
C LEU A 394 -3.28 15.15 -13.39
N VAL A 395 -3.46 13.93 -12.91
CA VAL A 395 -3.49 12.72 -13.75
C VAL A 395 -4.64 12.79 -14.76
N THR A 396 -5.85 13.13 -14.32
CA THR A 396 -7.01 13.29 -15.21
C THR A 396 -6.75 14.32 -16.32
N LEU A 397 -6.15 15.45 -15.98
CA LEU A 397 -5.80 16.48 -16.96
C LEU A 397 -4.70 16.00 -17.92
N ALA A 398 -3.67 15.30 -17.42
CA ALA A 398 -2.58 14.78 -18.23
C ALA A 398 -3.06 13.74 -19.25
N PHE A 399 -3.94 12.84 -18.84
CA PHE A 399 -4.54 11.83 -19.71
C PHE A 399 -5.80 12.29 -20.44
N ARG A 400 -6.28 13.52 -20.20
CA ARG A 400 -7.57 14.03 -20.73
C ARG A 400 -8.77 13.13 -20.44
N ALA A 401 -8.74 12.44 -19.31
CA ALA A 401 -9.71 11.43 -18.87
C ALA A 401 -9.89 10.25 -19.86
N ASP A 402 -8.85 9.90 -20.59
CA ASP A 402 -8.84 8.74 -21.48
C ASP A 402 -8.63 7.46 -20.66
N VAL A 403 -9.58 6.54 -20.74
CA VAL A 403 -9.59 5.28 -19.97
C VAL A 403 -8.54 4.31 -20.49
N GLU A 404 -8.36 4.22 -21.82
CA GLU A 404 -7.44 3.27 -22.44
C GLU A 404 -5.98 3.66 -22.16
N ALA A 405 -5.66 4.95 -22.30
CA ALA A 405 -4.33 5.49 -22.00
C ALA A 405 -3.94 5.27 -20.51
N GLN A 406 -4.89 5.35 -19.59
CA GLN A 406 -4.66 5.06 -18.18
C GLN A 406 -4.49 3.57 -17.89
N GLY A 407 -5.09 2.70 -18.71
CA GLY A 407 -5.06 1.24 -18.50
C GLY A 407 -3.66 0.63 -18.47
N GLY A 408 -2.71 1.17 -19.26
CA GLY A 408 -1.31 0.73 -19.25
C GLY A 408 -0.59 1.01 -17.92
N ALA A 409 -0.80 2.20 -17.35
CA ALA A 409 -0.24 2.60 -16.06
C ALA A 409 -0.84 1.77 -14.92
N TYR A 410 -2.15 1.56 -14.97
CA TYR A 410 -2.87 0.72 -14.02
C TYR A 410 -2.33 -0.71 -14.01
N ALA A 411 -2.30 -1.37 -15.18
CA ALA A 411 -1.79 -2.74 -15.31
C ALA A 411 -0.34 -2.87 -14.79
N THR A 412 0.52 -1.89 -15.05
CA THR A 412 1.89 -1.87 -14.54
C THR A 412 1.91 -1.83 -13.01
N GLY A 413 1.12 -0.98 -12.37
CA GLY A 413 1.03 -0.86 -10.91
C GLY A 413 0.58 -2.18 -10.27
N VAL A 414 -0.55 -2.73 -10.72
CA VAL A 414 -1.12 -4.00 -10.24
C VAL A 414 -0.13 -5.16 -10.41
N LEU A 415 0.47 -5.31 -11.60
CA LEU A 415 1.35 -6.43 -11.89
C LEU A 415 2.65 -6.40 -11.10
N VAL A 416 3.22 -5.22 -10.83
CA VAL A 416 4.40 -5.08 -9.97
C VAL A 416 4.06 -5.50 -8.54
N LEU A 417 2.91 -5.10 -8.00
CA LEU A 417 2.47 -5.51 -6.66
C LEU A 417 2.21 -7.02 -6.59
N MET A 418 1.54 -7.60 -7.58
CA MET A 418 1.30 -9.04 -7.66
C MET A 418 2.58 -9.86 -7.77
N LEU A 419 3.49 -9.43 -8.64
CA LEU A 419 4.82 -10.04 -8.78
C LEU A 419 5.58 -9.97 -7.46
N SER A 420 5.58 -8.80 -6.79
CA SER A 420 6.23 -8.61 -5.51
C SER A 420 5.65 -9.51 -4.42
N ALA A 421 4.33 -9.67 -4.39
CA ALA A 421 3.61 -10.55 -3.46
C ALA A 421 3.98 -12.03 -3.71
N ALA A 422 3.92 -12.47 -4.96
CA ALA A 422 4.26 -13.86 -5.34
C ALA A 422 5.72 -14.17 -5.01
N PHE A 423 6.63 -13.26 -5.34
CA PHE A 423 8.05 -13.37 -5.03
C PHE A 423 8.31 -13.44 -3.51
N ALA A 424 7.66 -12.56 -2.73
CA ALA A 424 7.78 -12.56 -1.27
C ALA A 424 7.33 -13.89 -0.66
N VAL A 425 6.17 -14.42 -1.10
CA VAL A 425 5.65 -15.71 -0.64
C VAL A 425 6.57 -16.86 -1.04
N ALA A 426 7.03 -16.89 -2.29
CA ALA A 426 7.95 -17.92 -2.78
C ALA A 426 9.27 -17.93 -2.00
N LEU A 427 9.86 -16.74 -1.78
CA LEU A 427 11.13 -16.56 -1.05
C LEU A 427 11.01 -16.94 0.42
N GLU A 428 9.92 -16.57 1.08
CA GLU A 428 9.69 -16.90 2.48
C GLU A 428 9.55 -18.40 2.69
N LEU A 429 8.71 -19.08 1.88
CA LEU A 429 8.56 -20.52 1.92
C LEU A 429 9.86 -21.28 1.57
N TRP A 430 10.71 -20.66 0.76
CA TRP A 430 12.04 -21.20 0.48
C TRP A 430 13.00 -21.11 1.67
N ARG A 431 12.90 -20.00 2.44
CA ARG A 431 13.77 -19.70 3.60
C ARG A 431 13.27 -20.32 4.90
N GLU A 432 12.01 -20.76 5.00
CA GLU A 432 11.51 -21.39 6.22
C GLU A 432 12.43 -22.54 6.66
N PRO A 433 12.97 -22.51 7.92
CA PRO A 433 13.86 -23.55 8.41
C PRO A 433 13.12 -24.90 8.38
N ARG A 434 13.83 -25.92 7.97
CA ARG A 434 13.34 -27.30 8.00
C ARG A 434 13.15 -27.73 9.45
N ALA A 435 11.98 -27.46 10.03
CA ALA A 435 11.63 -27.97 11.35
C ALA A 435 11.57 -29.49 11.27
N GLY A 436 12.50 -30.13 11.99
CA GLY A 436 12.65 -31.52 12.43
C GLY A 436 11.87 -32.63 11.74
N ALA A 437 12.61 -33.65 11.34
CA ALA A 437 12.34 -35.12 11.31
C ALA A 437 10.94 -35.71 11.00
N SER A 438 9.90 -34.96 10.73
CA SER A 438 8.60 -35.50 10.32
C SER A 438 8.23 -35.01 8.91
N GLY A 439 8.35 -35.88 7.91
CA GLY A 439 7.75 -35.93 6.54
C GLY A 439 7.28 -34.69 5.78
N ARG A 440 7.25 -33.51 6.38
CA ARG A 440 6.75 -32.24 5.79
C ARG A 440 7.77 -31.50 4.89
N GLY A 441 9.01 -31.95 4.86
CA GLY A 441 10.06 -31.29 4.07
C GLY A 441 9.81 -31.28 2.55
N HIS A 442 9.18 -32.34 2.02
CA HIS A 442 8.85 -32.44 0.59
C HIS A 442 7.64 -31.58 0.22
N ALA A 443 6.63 -31.54 1.09
CA ALA A 443 5.44 -30.70 0.87
C ALA A 443 5.80 -29.19 0.86
N GLY A 444 6.69 -28.75 1.74
CA GLY A 444 7.14 -27.35 1.76
C GLY A 444 7.88 -26.91 0.49
N ARG A 445 8.74 -27.79 -0.06
CA ARG A 445 9.43 -27.52 -1.33
C ARG A 445 8.47 -27.48 -2.53
N ALA A 446 7.50 -28.39 -2.59
CA ALA A 446 6.50 -28.40 -3.66
C ALA A 446 5.65 -27.10 -3.62
N TRP A 447 5.27 -26.63 -2.42
CA TRP A 447 4.58 -25.35 -2.27
C TRP A 447 5.45 -24.15 -2.68
N SER A 448 6.73 -24.13 -2.33
CA SER A 448 7.62 -23.07 -2.76
C SER A 448 7.81 -23.07 -4.28
N LEU A 449 7.99 -24.25 -4.89
CA LEU A 449 8.10 -24.38 -6.36
C LEU A 449 6.82 -23.88 -7.07
N TYR A 450 5.66 -24.21 -6.53
CA TYR A 450 4.38 -23.69 -7.04
C TYR A 450 4.36 -22.14 -7.07
N PHE A 451 4.75 -21.48 -5.97
CA PHE A 451 4.77 -20.02 -5.92
C PHE A 451 5.87 -19.42 -6.80
N TRP A 452 6.98 -20.13 -7.06
CA TRP A 452 7.96 -19.71 -8.05
C TRP A 452 7.41 -19.77 -9.48
N ILE A 453 6.58 -20.78 -9.81
CA ILE A 453 5.88 -20.84 -11.11
C ILE A 453 4.90 -19.66 -11.22
N VAL A 454 4.12 -19.38 -10.17
CA VAL A 454 3.22 -18.22 -10.16
C VAL A 454 3.99 -16.90 -10.31
N THR A 455 5.15 -16.79 -9.65
CA THR A 455 6.05 -15.63 -9.81
C THR A 455 6.51 -15.47 -11.26
N ALA A 456 6.88 -16.57 -11.92
CA ALA A 456 7.29 -16.56 -13.32
C ALA A 456 6.13 -16.13 -14.26
N VAL A 457 4.90 -16.58 -13.99
CA VAL A 457 3.71 -16.16 -14.76
C VAL A 457 3.47 -14.64 -14.59
N PHE A 458 3.51 -14.10 -13.36
CA PHE A 458 3.36 -12.66 -13.17
C PHE A 458 4.52 -11.85 -13.75
N ALA A 459 5.75 -12.39 -13.71
CA ALA A 459 6.90 -11.77 -14.37
C ALA A 459 6.71 -11.70 -15.89
N PHE A 460 6.28 -12.78 -16.51
CA PHE A 460 5.94 -12.82 -17.94
C PHE A 460 4.85 -11.78 -18.27
N THR A 461 3.76 -11.76 -17.48
CA THR A 461 2.66 -10.83 -17.69
C THR A 461 3.12 -9.36 -17.57
N LEU A 462 3.97 -9.06 -16.58
CA LEU A 462 4.53 -7.72 -16.42
C LEU A 462 5.44 -7.33 -17.59
N ILE A 463 6.32 -8.24 -18.02
CA ILE A 463 7.24 -8.00 -19.15
C ILE A 463 6.44 -7.72 -20.43
N ASP A 464 5.43 -8.54 -20.72
CA ASP A 464 4.56 -8.34 -21.87
C ASP A 464 3.84 -6.98 -21.81
N ASN A 465 3.26 -6.63 -20.65
CA ASN A 465 2.61 -5.34 -20.45
C ASN A 465 3.56 -4.16 -20.68
N VAL A 466 4.81 -4.26 -20.19
CA VAL A 466 5.84 -3.23 -20.37
C VAL A 466 6.25 -3.07 -21.83
N VAL A 467 6.32 -4.19 -22.57
CA VAL A 467 6.69 -4.17 -23.99
C VAL A 467 5.56 -3.60 -24.85
N VAL A 468 4.30 -3.97 -24.54
CA VAL A 468 3.13 -3.55 -25.31
C VAL A 468 2.68 -2.12 -24.97
N ARG A 469 2.84 -1.70 -23.70
CA ARG A 469 2.38 -0.40 -23.17
C ARG A 469 3.50 0.28 -22.36
N PRO A 470 4.60 0.71 -22.99
CA PRO A 470 5.76 1.29 -22.30
C PRO A 470 5.45 2.59 -21.56
N GLU A 471 4.45 3.36 -21.99
CA GLU A 471 3.96 4.56 -21.34
C GLU A 471 3.50 4.31 -19.92
N GLY A 472 2.97 3.13 -19.62
CA GLY A 472 2.58 2.72 -18.28
C GLY A 472 3.74 2.71 -17.29
N VAL A 473 4.91 2.26 -17.74
CA VAL A 473 6.14 2.26 -16.91
C VAL A 473 6.63 3.69 -16.67
N VAL A 474 6.56 4.56 -17.67
CA VAL A 474 6.98 5.97 -17.54
C VAL A 474 6.15 6.64 -16.44
N ILE A 475 4.84 6.45 -16.45
CA ILE A 475 3.93 7.04 -15.46
C ILE A 475 4.19 6.47 -14.06
N ALA A 476 4.28 5.15 -13.94
CA ALA A 476 4.60 4.51 -12.68
C ALA A 476 5.96 4.98 -12.14
N SER A 477 6.94 5.17 -13.02
CA SER A 477 8.26 5.71 -12.65
C SER A 477 8.17 7.14 -12.12
N LEU A 478 7.29 7.99 -12.65
CA LEU A 478 7.07 9.34 -12.13
C LEU A 478 6.51 9.31 -10.69
N PHE A 479 5.59 8.41 -10.39
CA PHE A 479 5.11 8.20 -9.02
C PHE A 479 6.23 7.72 -8.09
N VAL A 480 7.03 6.74 -8.52
CA VAL A 480 8.19 6.25 -7.77
C VAL A 480 9.18 7.38 -7.48
N VAL A 481 9.57 8.14 -8.51
CA VAL A 481 10.49 9.28 -8.36
C VAL A 481 9.87 10.35 -7.46
N GLY A 482 8.58 10.66 -7.61
CA GLY A 482 7.85 11.60 -6.76
C GLY A 482 7.89 11.20 -5.28
N ILE A 483 7.60 9.93 -4.97
CA ILE A 483 7.65 9.41 -3.61
C ILE A 483 9.08 9.40 -3.05
N LEU A 484 10.06 8.95 -3.84
CA LEU A 484 11.47 8.95 -3.44
C LEU A 484 11.96 10.38 -3.15
N THR A 485 11.60 11.33 -4.00
CA THR A 485 11.97 12.75 -3.83
C THR A 485 11.31 13.36 -2.60
N ALA A 486 10.00 13.13 -2.42
CA ALA A 486 9.25 13.59 -1.25
C ALA A 486 9.80 12.96 0.05
N ALA A 487 10.13 11.68 0.01
CA ALA A 487 10.73 10.95 1.13
C ALA A 487 12.12 11.51 1.48
N ALA A 488 12.99 11.74 0.48
CA ALA A 488 14.31 12.31 0.68
C ALA A 488 14.23 13.74 1.23
N ALA A 489 13.39 14.60 0.64
CA ALA A 489 13.18 15.97 1.09
C ALA A 489 12.62 16.05 2.51
N SER A 490 11.65 15.19 2.85
CA SER A 490 11.11 15.09 4.19
C SER A 490 12.17 14.65 5.19
N ARG A 491 12.92 13.59 4.87
CA ARG A 491 13.98 13.07 5.72
C ARG A 491 15.06 14.13 5.96
N PHE A 492 15.44 14.88 4.92
CA PHE A 492 16.39 15.99 5.04
C PHE A 492 15.91 17.05 6.04
N ARG A 493 14.67 17.54 5.87
CA ARG A 493 14.08 18.57 6.77
C ARG A 493 13.93 18.10 8.20
N ARG A 494 13.71 16.82 8.37
CA ARG A 494 13.43 16.20 9.66
C ARG A 494 14.66 15.57 10.31
N ALA A 495 15.83 15.58 9.67
CA ALA A 495 17.06 14.96 10.18
C ALA A 495 17.51 15.48 11.56
N THR A 496 17.19 16.74 11.87
CA THR A 496 17.55 17.40 13.13
C THR A 496 16.43 17.40 14.18
N GLU A 497 15.36 16.63 14.01
CA GLU A 497 14.31 16.50 15.03
C GLU A 497 14.63 15.34 15.97
N LEU A 498 14.47 15.55 17.28
CA LEU A 498 14.54 14.47 18.26
C LEU A 498 13.30 13.58 18.15
N ARG A 499 13.48 12.27 17.86
CA ARG A 499 12.40 11.37 17.47
C ARG A 499 12.59 9.97 17.99
N VAL A 500 12.60 9.84 19.26
CA VAL A 500 12.50 8.55 19.91
C VAL A 500 11.17 8.52 20.62
N LEU A 501 10.32 7.54 20.35
CA LEU A 501 8.99 7.44 20.96
C LEU A 501 9.09 7.05 22.41
N THR A 502 9.77 5.97 22.69
CA THR A 502 9.90 5.41 24.04
C THR A 502 11.16 4.57 24.14
N LEU A 503 11.67 4.48 25.35
CA LEU A 503 12.76 3.58 25.71
C LEU A 503 12.22 2.53 26.68
N ARG A 504 12.46 1.24 26.37
CA ARG A 504 12.05 0.13 27.19
C ARG A 504 13.25 -0.57 27.77
N ILE A 505 13.24 -0.79 29.08
CA ILE A 505 14.23 -1.58 29.79
C ILE A 505 13.54 -2.87 30.24
N GLU A 506 13.81 -3.98 29.54
CA GLU A 506 13.12 -5.25 29.75
C GLU A 506 13.59 -5.96 31.01
N ASP A 507 14.89 -5.85 31.30
CA ASP A 507 15.56 -6.63 32.32
C ASP A 507 15.64 -5.84 33.67
N PRO A 508 15.30 -6.49 34.83
CA PRO A 508 15.30 -5.84 36.13
C PRO A 508 16.66 -5.31 36.62
N GLU A 509 17.75 -5.97 36.22
CA GLU A 509 19.10 -5.57 36.59
C GLU A 509 19.49 -4.27 35.87
N SER A 510 19.29 -4.22 34.56
CA SER A 510 19.48 -3.00 33.77
C SER A 510 18.62 -1.84 34.28
N ARG A 511 17.38 -2.12 34.74
CA ARG A 511 16.49 -1.11 35.33
C ARG A 511 17.07 -0.55 36.62
N ALA A 512 17.59 -1.39 37.50
CA ALA A 512 18.22 -0.95 38.74
C ALA A 512 19.47 -0.10 38.49
N LEU A 513 20.28 -0.50 37.50
CA LEU A 513 21.47 0.23 37.08
C LEU A 513 21.12 1.58 36.44
N TRP A 514 20.10 1.62 35.58
CA TRP A 514 19.59 2.86 34.99
C TRP A 514 19.14 3.85 36.06
N THR A 515 18.35 3.39 37.03
CA THR A 515 17.87 4.25 38.13
C THR A 515 19.01 4.82 38.98
N ARG A 516 20.08 4.02 39.19
CA ARG A 516 21.30 4.48 39.88
C ARG A 516 22.07 5.51 39.09
N MET A 517 22.05 5.39 37.75
CA MET A 517 22.78 6.24 36.82
C MET A 517 22.13 7.63 36.70
N VAL A 518 20.79 7.69 36.56
CA VAL A 518 20.01 8.93 36.42
C VAL A 518 20.21 9.88 37.63
N GLY A 519 20.50 9.37 38.80
CA GLY A 519 20.76 10.18 40.00
C GLY A 519 22.20 10.66 40.19
N LYS A 520 23.14 10.30 39.28
CA LYS A 520 24.56 10.61 39.39
C LYS A 520 25.01 11.67 38.38
N LYS A 521 26.08 12.38 38.73
CA LYS A 521 26.79 13.25 37.78
C LYS A 521 27.60 12.37 36.82
N VAL A 522 27.08 12.12 35.64
CA VAL A 522 27.71 11.27 34.64
C VAL A 522 28.19 12.08 33.43
N ASN A 523 29.18 11.54 32.72
CA ASN A 523 29.63 12.05 31.43
C ASN A 523 29.24 11.05 30.35
N LEU A 524 28.64 11.51 29.26
CA LEU A 524 28.19 10.65 28.17
C LEU A 524 29.25 10.59 27.07
N VAL A 525 29.65 9.38 26.68
CA VAL A 525 30.65 9.12 25.63
C VAL A 525 30.08 8.11 24.63
N PRO A 526 30.03 8.39 23.33
CA PRO A 526 29.75 7.38 22.31
C PRO A 526 30.92 6.36 22.21
N VAL A 527 30.59 5.10 22.11
CA VAL A 527 31.57 3.99 22.23
C VAL A 527 32.46 3.81 20.97
N ARG A 528 33.05 4.76 20.42
CA ARG A 528 34.13 4.44 19.45
C ARG A 528 35.53 4.90 19.83
N ALA A 529 35.63 5.48 20.98
CA ALA A 529 36.90 5.95 21.44
C ALA A 529 37.40 5.07 22.58
N ASP A 530 38.54 4.41 22.42
CA ASP A 530 39.35 3.83 23.50
C ASP A 530 39.90 4.94 24.41
N TYR A 531 39.06 5.91 24.80
CA TYR A 531 39.44 6.97 25.70
C TYR A 531 39.32 6.48 27.13
N LYS A 532 40.39 6.05 27.71
CA LYS A 532 40.56 6.00 29.17
C LYS A 532 40.92 7.42 29.63
N ILE A 533 39.96 8.16 30.11
CA ILE A 533 40.24 9.41 30.83
C ILE A 533 40.37 9.05 32.29
N ASP A 534 41.64 9.04 32.80
CA ASP A 534 41.92 8.80 34.21
C ASP A 534 41.36 9.93 35.09
N GLY A 535 40.44 9.58 36.00
CA GLY A 535 39.88 10.55 36.96
C GLY A 535 38.66 10.01 37.73
N PRO A 536 38.15 10.72 38.75
CA PRO A 536 37.01 10.29 39.58
C PRO A 536 35.66 10.49 38.90
N LEU A 537 35.62 10.49 37.56
CA LEU A 537 34.42 10.77 36.76
C LEU A 537 33.78 9.44 36.31
N THR A 538 32.49 9.32 36.48
CA THR A 538 31.72 8.18 35.97
C THR A 538 31.35 8.43 34.52
N PHE A 539 31.69 7.54 33.62
CA PHE A 539 31.35 7.62 32.20
C PHE A 539 30.21 6.69 31.86
N VAL A 540 29.39 7.13 30.93
CA VAL A 540 28.33 6.32 30.33
C VAL A 540 28.63 6.14 28.86
N HIS A 541 28.92 4.92 28.47
CA HIS A 541 29.21 4.54 27.10
C HIS A 541 27.94 4.06 26.41
N VAL A 542 27.54 4.72 25.32
CA VAL A 542 26.35 4.34 24.56
C VAL A 542 26.74 3.57 23.31
N THR A 543 26.34 2.30 23.22
CA THR A 543 26.61 1.40 22.10
C THR A 543 25.32 1.01 21.38
N LEU A 544 25.35 0.93 20.05
CA LEU A 544 24.25 0.39 19.26
C LEU A 544 24.51 -1.07 18.93
N VAL A 545 23.58 -1.94 19.34
CA VAL A 545 23.69 -3.39 19.13
C VAL A 545 23.00 -3.82 17.83
N ASP A 546 21.91 -3.12 17.45
CA ASP A 546 21.11 -3.44 16.26
C ASP A 546 20.63 -2.15 15.59
N ASN A 547 21.05 -1.95 14.36
CA ASN A 547 20.65 -0.79 13.56
C ASN A 547 19.37 -1.14 12.76
N ARG A 548 18.23 -1.09 13.42
CA ARG A 548 16.94 -1.13 12.74
C ARG A 548 16.57 0.27 12.27
N SER A 549 16.18 0.37 11.07
CA SER A 549 15.92 1.63 10.39
C SER A 549 14.54 2.24 10.63
N GLU A 550 13.85 1.87 11.70
CA GLU A 550 12.52 2.38 12.02
C GLU A 550 12.61 3.59 12.95
N PHE A 551 12.14 4.74 12.48
CA PHE A 551 12.18 6.01 13.23
C PHE A 551 11.27 6.06 14.47
N LEU A 552 10.32 5.14 14.59
CA LEU A 552 9.28 5.15 15.61
C LEU A 552 9.21 3.84 16.40
N ALA A 553 10.19 2.95 16.25
CA ALA A 553 10.25 1.76 17.08
C ALA A 553 10.66 2.13 18.52
N PRO A 554 10.11 1.48 19.55
CA PRO A 554 10.61 1.61 20.90
C PRO A 554 12.05 1.11 20.97
N LEU A 555 12.95 1.93 21.52
CA LEU A 555 14.32 1.52 21.78
C LEU A 555 14.33 0.52 22.94
N ARG A 556 15.08 -0.57 22.80
CA ARG A 556 15.35 -1.50 23.88
C ARG A 556 16.74 -1.23 24.42
N VAL A 557 16.85 -1.09 25.73
CA VAL A 557 18.08 -0.74 26.41
C VAL A 557 18.44 -1.81 27.41
N THR A 558 19.71 -2.25 27.34
CA THR A 558 20.39 -3.02 28.38
C THR A 558 21.52 -2.19 28.97
N VAL A 559 21.64 -2.22 30.27
CA VAL A 559 22.67 -1.47 31.01
C VAL A 559 23.57 -2.47 31.71
N ARG A 560 24.88 -2.31 31.55
CA ARG A 560 25.88 -3.06 32.31
C ARG A 560 26.75 -2.08 33.06
N GLN A 561 27.28 -2.51 34.20
CA GLN A 561 28.27 -1.76 34.94
C GLN A 561 29.64 -2.42 34.70
N GLU A 562 30.60 -1.63 34.26
CA GLU A 562 32.02 -2.05 34.11
C GLU A 562 32.86 -1.14 35.02
N ASP A 563 33.32 -1.70 36.13
CA ASP A 563 34.02 -0.98 37.19
C ASP A 563 33.26 0.25 37.74
N GLN A 564 33.71 1.45 37.45
CA GLN A 564 33.03 2.71 37.82
C GLN A 564 32.13 3.26 36.71
N ASP A 565 32.20 2.70 35.53
CA ASP A 565 31.53 3.16 34.34
C ASP A 565 30.27 2.33 34.02
N TYR A 566 29.44 2.86 33.15
CA TYR A 566 28.24 2.17 32.66
C TYR A 566 28.29 2.03 31.15
N VAL A 567 27.88 0.87 30.66
CA VAL A 567 27.68 0.62 29.22
C VAL A 567 26.19 0.49 28.96
N VAL A 568 25.67 1.38 28.12
CA VAL A 568 24.27 1.42 27.69
C VAL A 568 24.21 0.87 26.27
N GLU A 569 23.74 -0.36 26.14
CA GLU A 569 23.52 -1.00 24.84
C GLU A 569 22.10 -0.69 24.37
N VAL A 570 21.98 -0.06 23.20
CA VAL A 570 20.67 0.31 22.61
C VAL A 570 20.41 -0.52 21.38
N ALA A 571 19.31 -1.27 21.39
CA ALA A 571 18.81 -2.03 20.26
C ALA A 571 17.55 -1.37 19.67
N GLY A 572 17.34 -1.53 18.34
CA GLY A 572 16.21 -0.94 17.64
C GLY A 572 16.43 0.52 17.21
N ALA A 573 17.64 1.04 17.34
CA ALA A 573 17.96 2.42 16.98
C ALA A 573 17.97 2.63 15.46
N THR A 574 17.45 3.79 15.03
CA THR A 574 17.39 4.17 13.60
C THR A 574 18.53 5.06 13.16
N ALA A 575 19.04 5.85 14.08
CA ALA A 575 20.14 6.77 13.85
C ALA A 575 20.90 7.00 15.14
N ILE A 576 22.20 6.81 15.09
CA ILE A 576 23.12 6.98 16.24
C ILE A 576 22.94 8.36 16.86
N ALA A 577 22.94 9.40 16.06
CA ALA A 577 22.84 10.79 16.56
C ALA A 577 21.54 11.04 17.31
N ASN A 578 20.41 10.51 16.85
CA ASN A 578 19.12 10.67 17.52
C ASN A 578 19.05 9.90 18.83
N THR A 579 19.65 8.70 18.86
CA THR A 579 19.73 7.87 20.07
C THR A 579 20.61 8.50 21.12
N ILE A 580 21.78 9.00 20.75
CA ILE A 580 22.68 9.69 21.68
C ILE A 580 22.01 10.95 22.25
N ALA A 581 21.37 11.75 21.40
CA ALA A 581 20.64 12.94 21.84
C ALA A 581 19.51 12.57 22.82
N TYR A 582 18.75 11.51 22.53
CA TYR A 582 17.67 11.07 23.41
C TYR A 582 18.17 10.53 24.76
N VAL A 583 19.22 9.71 24.74
CA VAL A 583 19.85 9.21 25.97
C VAL A 583 20.44 10.37 26.77
N SER A 584 21.02 11.38 26.10
CA SER A 584 21.53 12.59 26.74
C SER A 584 20.41 13.35 27.48
N GLU A 585 19.26 13.54 26.85
CA GLU A 585 18.11 14.22 27.48
C GLU A 585 17.50 13.43 28.64
N LEU A 586 17.59 12.10 28.63
CA LEU A 586 17.10 11.27 29.73
C LEU A 586 18.07 11.20 30.93
N LEU A 587 19.36 11.33 30.69
CA LEU A 587 20.38 11.17 31.72
C LEU A 587 20.84 12.51 32.31
N ASP A 588 20.54 13.64 31.66
CA ASP A 588 21.02 14.97 31.99
C ASP A 588 22.54 14.97 32.36
N PRO A 589 23.42 14.51 31.45
CA PRO A 589 24.83 14.41 31.78
C PRO A 589 25.47 15.76 32.01
N VAL A 590 26.48 15.81 32.85
CA VAL A 590 27.27 17.05 33.10
C VAL A 590 28.01 17.46 31.83
N THR A 591 28.52 16.44 31.10
CA THR A 591 29.32 16.63 29.90
C THR A 591 28.96 15.58 28.86
N LEU A 592 28.87 16.04 27.61
CA LEU A 592 28.67 15.19 26.44
C LEU A 592 29.91 15.30 25.56
N PHE A 593 30.61 14.18 25.39
CA PHE A 593 31.76 14.08 24.50
C PHE A 593 31.31 13.57 23.13
N LEU A 594 31.62 14.30 22.08
CA LEU A 594 31.24 13.96 20.71
C LEU A 594 32.50 13.81 19.84
N GLY A 595 32.68 12.67 19.22
CA GLY A 595 33.77 12.42 18.26
C GLY A 595 33.59 13.18 16.95
N LEU A 596 34.66 13.77 16.43
CA LEU A 596 34.73 14.28 15.08
C LEU A 596 35.47 13.28 14.22
N THR A 597 34.82 12.74 13.20
CA THR A 597 35.48 11.86 12.22
C THR A 597 36.20 12.69 11.14
N GLY A 598 37.31 12.20 10.60
CA GLY A 598 38.08 12.87 9.54
C GLY A 598 37.35 13.00 8.16
N LEU A 599 36.12 12.52 8.07
CA LEU A 599 35.30 12.66 6.87
C LEU A 599 34.78 14.08 6.72
N SER A 600 34.70 14.58 5.47
CA SER A 600 34.11 15.90 5.22
C SER A 600 32.67 16.01 5.75
N LEU A 601 32.30 17.19 6.23
CA LEU A 601 30.96 17.46 6.78
C LEU A 601 29.83 17.09 5.80
N MET A 602 30.06 17.32 4.51
CA MET A 602 29.13 16.96 3.44
C MET A 602 28.96 15.44 3.32
N THR A 603 30.05 14.70 3.37
CA THR A 603 30.03 13.22 3.29
C THR A 603 29.35 12.62 4.51
N GLN A 604 29.58 13.17 5.69
CA GLN A 604 28.91 12.74 6.93
C GLN A 604 27.43 13.04 6.89
N ALA A 605 27.04 14.27 6.51
CA ALA A 605 25.65 14.66 6.34
C ALA A 605 24.95 13.79 5.30
N PHE A 606 25.60 13.50 4.18
CA PHE A 606 25.06 12.65 3.13
C PHE A 606 24.88 11.20 3.60
N ARG A 607 25.85 10.61 4.28
CA ARG A 607 25.74 9.28 4.89
C ARG A 607 24.66 9.20 5.95
N TYR A 608 24.57 10.22 6.81
CA TYR A 608 23.52 10.30 7.81
C TYR A 608 22.13 10.39 7.17
N LEU A 609 21.98 11.24 6.16
CA LEU A 609 20.71 11.48 5.49
C LEU A 609 20.23 10.28 4.68
N LEU A 610 21.12 9.64 3.94
CA LEU A 610 20.77 8.51 3.09
C LEU A 610 20.76 7.19 3.86
N PHE A 611 21.74 6.96 4.72
CA PHE A 611 21.98 5.64 5.30
C PHE A 611 21.69 5.58 6.81
N GLY A 612 21.44 6.71 7.47
CA GLY A 612 21.37 6.74 8.93
C GLY A 612 22.70 6.34 9.59
N GLU A 613 23.75 6.15 8.78
CA GLU A 613 25.07 5.77 9.17
C GLU A 613 25.94 7.03 9.29
N GLY A 614 26.58 7.19 10.40
CA GLY A 614 27.53 8.28 10.60
C GLY A 614 27.44 8.82 12.02
N GLU A 615 28.52 8.71 12.74
CA GLU A 615 28.76 9.42 13.98
C GLU A 615 29.08 10.87 13.61
N SER A 616 28.04 11.69 13.54
CA SER A 616 28.31 13.11 13.36
C SER A 616 27.95 13.81 14.64
N GLY A 617 28.95 14.10 15.45
CA GLY A 617 28.81 14.91 16.66
C GLY A 617 28.09 16.22 16.38
N LEU A 618 28.28 16.77 15.19
CA LEU A 618 27.55 17.95 14.72
C LEU A 618 26.03 17.70 14.58
N MET A 619 25.61 16.49 14.18
CA MET A 619 24.19 16.18 14.08
C MET A 619 23.56 15.99 15.47
N VAL A 620 24.25 15.35 16.41
CA VAL A 620 23.82 15.28 17.82
C VAL A 620 23.64 16.69 18.37
N TYR A 621 24.63 17.55 18.18
CA TYR A 621 24.56 18.96 18.60
C TYR A 621 23.35 19.69 18.00
N LYS A 622 23.12 19.56 16.70
CA LYS A 622 21.98 20.21 16.04
C LYS A 622 20.62 19.69 16.52
N ILE A 623 20.52 18.39 16.80
CA ILE A 623 19.30 17.78 17.34
C ILE A 623 19.03 18.35 18.74
N LEU A 624 20.04 18.38 19.60
CA LEU A 624 19.93 18.90 20.96
C LEU A 624 19.58 20.40 20.98
N VAL A 625 20.30 21.22 20.22
CA VAL A 625 20.03 22.67 20.14
C VAL A 625 18.59 22.91 19.68
N ARG A 626 18.14 22.20 18.64
CA ARG A 626 16.76 22.33 18.17
C ARG A 626 15.72 21.89 19.21
N HIS A 627 16.03 20.86 19.98
CA HIS A 627 15.18 20.40 21.09
C HIS A 627 15.12 21.47 22.20
N TRP A 628 16.26 21.98 22.62
CA TRP A 628 16.35 23.01 23.65
C TRP A 628 15.70 24.34 23.24
N ASP A 629 15.76 24.73 21.97
CA ASP A 629 15.06 25.91 21.46
C ASP A 629 13.52 25.75 21.53
N ALA A 630 13.05 24.50 21.49
CA ALA A 630 11.62 24.19 21.60
C ALA A 630 11.14 24.02 23.06
N THR A 631 12.05 23.77 24.00
CA THR A 631 11.77 23.52 25.43
C THR A 631 12.62 24.43 26.34
N PRO A 632 12.52 25.78 26.26
CA PRO A 632 13.50 26.70 26.86
C PRO A 632 13.53 26.75 28.39
N GLU A 633 12.50 26.28 29.09
CA GLU A 633 12.34 26.57 30.54
C GLU A 633 12.76 25.41 31.48
N ALA A 634 13.03 24.21 30.96
CA ALA A 634 13.18 23.00 31.78
C ALA A 634 14.50 22.25 31.65
N ASP A 635 15.37 22.61 30.69
CA ASP A 635 16.47 21.71 30.31
C ASP A 635 17.82 22.09 30.92
N VAL A 636 18.43 21.14 31.64
CA VAL A 636 19.84 21.20 32.06
C VAL A 636 20.70 20.93 30.81
N ARG A 637 21.34 21.98 30.31
CA ARG A 637 22.19 21.86 29.10
C ARG A 637 23.57 21.31 29.45
N PRO A 638 23.97 20.13 28.99
CA PRO A 638 25.31 19.58 29.21
C PRO A 638 26.39 20.41 28.50
N LYS A 639 27.60 20.41 29.07
CA LYS A 639 28.77 20.93 28.36
C LYS A 639 29.13 19.97 27.22
N ILE A 640 29.20 20.48 25.99
CA ILE A 640 29.52 19.67 24.81
C ILE A 640 31.00 19.85 24.46
N PHE A 641 31.76 18.75 24.46
CA PHE A 641 33.14 18.71 24.00
C PHE A 641 33.22 17.96 22.68
N LEU A 642 33.76 18.60 21.67
CA LEU A 642 34.06 18.00 20.38
C LEU A 642 35.51 17.49 20.41
N MET A 643 35.69 16.18 20.31
CA MET A 643 36.98 15.55 20.26
C MET A 643 37.32 15.16 18.83
N SER A 644 38.49 15.56 18.34
CA SER A 644 39.02 15.06 17.07
C SER A 644 39.79 13.74 17.32
N ASP A 645 39.58 12.72 16.46
CA ASP A 645 40.49 11.59 16.39
C ASP A 645 41.89 12.10 16.00
N SER A 646 42.66 12.44 16.96
CA SER A 646 44.12 12.54 16.75
C SER A 646 44.64 11.12 16.85
N SER A 647 44.78 10.48 15.68
CA SER A 647 45.51 9.21 15.50
C SER A 647 46.82 9.14 16.25
#